data_5e1b591115d34ac3b3b6d8e0e5aa2675
#
_entry.id   5e1b591115d34ac3b3b6d8e0e5aa2675
#
_cell.length_a   1.000
_cell.length_b   1.000
_cell.length_c   1.000
_cell.angle_alpha   90.00
_cell.angle_beta   90.00
_cell.angle_gamma   90.00
#
_symmetry.space_group_name_H-M   'P 1'
#
loop_
_entity.id
_entity.type
_entity.pdbx_description
1 polymer ?
#
loop_
_entity_poly.entity_id
_entity_poly.type
_entity_poly.pdbx_seq_one_letter_code
_entity_poly.pdbx_strand_id
1 'polypeptide(L)'
;MFGSFIGNVAGISYFLAFQILGILLALYLFQKEKTGTTLLFGSVFGSFALHWLPTIYAFFFQFSVKAHLFAFITFVAIVWAVLAFGKEHTLFKGRFKKPDIVALFRENPALFLLLPLFIYTCYVLLHATIPYINGSLHSGQSTYGDMNMHLGFITSIAKQKTFPPEYSILPGTKLAYPFLSDSISSSVYIWGTSLRTAYLLPMFFALIQVFSGVYLLAKKIMQYFGGSIRGKSFLAIALFFFNGGLGFYYFMNKGLFSENFTRIFTAFYETPTNYVQTNIQWHNIICDMLIPQRATLFGWAMLFPILILLYRAVEEKSTLYFAAAGVLAGGLPLIHTHSFLALGVMCAGFVILTMRKNAKEAKEFTIPVWGRFLLTAASLFALTYISLRQKSDTPIEANTLLIIGVLIAAVLVLSMLASLITSWKKQTAIHWGMFLGIVLVIALPILFTFTFKQASGDNFVRGFFNWNNSNVETMDNYIVFYLKNLGVMFILPVLSLIFGTKKQRRIMMPALFLWLISEFVLFQPNPYDNNKLMLVSYFFFCVASADFVWDTAVNFCEFTKKRIHILRPVLVTIVAILGTLAAALTMGREAVADYELYSAEYVSLCKWIEKNTEPSDIFLTANNHNNAIASLTGRNIVCGSGSFLYFHGLDYAAQEADVKTMYENPEARDSLLEKYNVTYIVIGPWENGSYSIPDINAFAENYDCVYNKNGILVFEV
;
A
#
# COMPACT_ATOMS: atom_id res chain seq x y z
N MET A 1 -16.54 -6.81 18.97
CA MET A 1 -16.89 -7.06 17.55
C MET A 1 -18.04 -6.17 17.06
N PHE A 2 -19.23 -6.30 17.61
CA PHE A 2 -20.40 -5.48 17.30
C PHE A 2 -20.45 -4.26 18.23
N GLY A 3 -20.17 -3.07 17.72
CA GLY A 3 -20.15 -1.86 18.53
C GLY A 3 -21.52 -1.45 19.07
N SER A 4 -21.53 -0.62 20.10
CA SER A 4 -22.76 0.06 20.55
C SER A 4 -23.06 1.28 19.68
N PHE A 5 -24.29 1.79 19.71
CA PHE A 5 -24.63 3.03 19.01
C PHE A 5 -23.77 4.21 19.52
N ILE A 6 -23.65 4.35 20.84
CA ILE A 6 -22.83 5.39 21.47
C ILE A 6 -21.37 5.23 21.09
N GLY A 7 -20.81 4.00 21.11
CA GLY A 7 -19.46 3.70 20.69
C GLY A 7 -19.20 4.06 19.23
N ASN A 8 -20.12 3.74 18.32
CA ASN A 8 -20.01 4.14 16.92
C ASN A 8 -19.98 5.67 16.77
N VAL A 9 -20.89 6.38 17.45
CA VAL A 9 -20.89 7.86 17.42
C VAL A 9 -19.60 8.43 17.99
N ALA A 10 -19.09 7.91 19.11
CA ALA A 10 -17.88 8.39 19.76
C ALA A 10 -16.64 8.19 18.85
N GLY A 11 -16.43 6.98 18.32
CA GLY A 11 -15.26 6.71 17.49
C GLY A 11 -15.31 7.42 16.14
N ILE A 12 -16.49 7.52 15.49
CA ILE A 12 -16.65 8.31 14.26
C ILE A 12 -16.35 9.79 14.54
N SER A 13 -16.91 10.35 15.64
CA SER A 13 -16.68 11.76 16.01
C SER A 13 -15.22 12.03 16.33
N TYR A 14 -14.54 11.12 17.03
CA TYR A 14 -13.11 11.21 17.31
C TYR A 14 -12.30 11.26 16.02
N PHE A 15 -12.54 10.35 15.08
CA PHE A 15 -11.87 10.34 13.79
C PHE A 15 -12.11 11.63 13.00
N LEU A 16 -13.38 12.06 12.87
CA LEU A 16 -13.76 13.26 12.12
C LEU A 16 -13.19 14.53 12.75
N ALA A 17 -13.05 14.60 14.07
CA ALA A 17 -12.42 15.73 14.74
C ALA A 17 -10.97 15.94 14.30
N PHE A 18 -10.18 14.86 14.16
CA PHE A 18 -8.82 14.96 13.60
C PHE A 18 -8.84 15.43 12.13
N GLN A 19 -9.78 14.95 11.31
CA GLN A 19 -9.90 15.40 9.93
C GLN A 19 -10.22 16.90 9.86
N ILE A 20 -11.17 17.39 10.68
CA ILE A 20 -11.56 18.80 10.75
C ILE A 20 -10.39 19.67 11.19
N LEU A 21 -9.68 19.27 12.27
CA LEU A 21 -8.52 20.00 12.77
C LEU A 21 -7.40 20.06 11.73
N GLY A 22 -7.11 18.97 11.04
CA GLY A 22 -6.13 18.95 9.95
C GLY A 22 -6.54 19.88 8.79
N ILE A 23 -7.84 19.91 8.42
CA ILE A 23 -8.35 20.81 7.40
C ILE A 23 -8.20 22.28 7.84
N LEU A 24 -8.54 22.62 9.09
CA LEU A 24 -8.34 23.97 9.62
C LEU A 24 -6.87 24.39 9.58
N LEU A 25 -5.97 23.50 9.97
CA LEU A 25 -4.53 23.73 9.90
C LEU A 25 -4.07 24.01 8.46
N ALA A 26 -4.50 23.19 7.50
CA ALA A 26 -4.12 23.35 6.10
C ALA A 26 -4.72 24.59 5.45
N LEU A 27 -5.97 24.94 5.78
CA LEU A 27 -6.61 26.18 5.31
C LEU A 27 -5.82 27.41 5.74
N TYR A 28 -5.21 27.39 6.91
CA TYR A 28 -4.36 28.45 7.41
C TYR A 28 -2.98 28.44 6.75
N LEU A 29 -2.31 27.27 6.71
CA LEU A 29 -0.93 27.17 6.21
C LEU A 29 -0.81 27.34 4.70
N PHE A 30 -1.75 26.83 3.92
CA PHE A 30 -1.69 26.77 2.45
C PHE A 30 -2.71 27.69 1.77
N GLN A 31 -2.74 28.95 2.17
CA GLN A 31 -3.70 29.95 1.67
C GLN A 31 -3.61 30.20 0.17
N LYS A 32 -2.44 29.97 -0.44
CA LYS A 32 -2.22 30.15 -1.89
C LYS A 32 -2.72 28.96 -2.73
N GLU A 33 -3.04 27.83 -2.09
CA GLU A 33 -3.49 26.65 -2.81
C GLU A 33 -4.99 26.70 -3.15
N LYS A 34 -5.37 25.97 -4.20
CA LYS A 34 -6.79 25.77 -4.54
C LYS A 34 -7.46 24.95 -3.43
N THR A 35 -8.75 25.23 -3.18
CA THR A 35 -9.51 24.58 -2.11
C THR A 35 -9.38 23.07 -2.10
N GLY A 36 -9.48 22.38 -3.25
CA GLY A 36 -9.33 20.91 -3.32
C GLY A 36 -7.96 20.42 -2.87
N THR A 37 -6.87 21.10 -3.24
CA THR A 37 -5.51 20.75 -2.78
C THR A 37 -5.36 21.00 -1.28
N THR A 38 -5.91 22.10 -0.77
CA THR A 38 -5.88 22.41 0.66
C THR A 38 -6.65 21.39 1.50
N LEU A 39 -7.83 20.96 1.02
CA LEU A 39 -8.63 19.92 1.67
C LEU A 39 -7.90 18.58 1.70
N LEU A 40 -7.22 18.22 0.59
CA LEU A 40 -6.36 17.03 0.55
C LEU A 40 -5.26 17.09 1.61
N PHE A 41 -4.48 18.19 1.62
CA PHE A 41 -3.41 18.34 2.62
C PHE A 41 -3.96 18.30 4.04
N GLY A 42 -5.10 18.93 4.30
CA GLY A 42 -5.74 18.94 5.61
C GLY A 42 -6.18 17.57 6.07
N SER A 43 -6.84 16.81 5.20
CA SER A 43 -7.22 15.42 5.49
C SER A 43 -5.98 14.55 5.77
N VAL A 44 -4.89 14.74 5.01
CA VAL A 44 -3.61 14.04 5.22
C VAL A 44 -2.99 14.40 6.57
N PHE A 45 -2.97 15.68 6.96
CA PHE A 45 -2.48 16.08 8.28
C PHE A 45 -3.32 15.53 9.41
N GLY A 46 -4.66 15.50 9.25
CA GLY A 46 -5.56 14.88 10.21
C GLY A 46 -5.28 13.39 10.38
N SER A 47 -5.16 12.66 9.27
CA SER A 47 -4.81 11.24 9.30
C SER A 47 -3.42 11.00 9.90
N PHE A 48 -2.41 11.80 9.53
CA PHE A 48 -1.06 11.71 10.07
C PHE A 48 -1.02 11.94 11.57
N ALA A 49 -1.71 12.97 12.06
CA ALA A 49 -1.82 13.24 13.48
C ALA A 49 -2.50 12.10 14.24
N LEU A 50 -3.54 11.48 13.64
CA LEU A 50 -4.23 10.34 14.23
C LEU A 50 -3.39 9.05 14.22
N HIS A 51 -2.49 8.86 13.25
CA HIS A 51 -1.52 7.77 13.28
C HIS A 51 -0.50 7.96 14.42
N TRP A 52 0.02 9.18 14.59
CA TRP A 52 1.19 9.39 15.41
C TRP A 52 0.90 9.85 16.83
N LEU A 53 -0.02 10.78 17.07
CA LEU A 53 -0.23 11.33 18.41
C LEU A 53 -0.73 10.28 19.42
N PRO A 54 -1.74 9.45 19.12
CA PRO A 54 -2.10 8.35 20.02
C PRO A 54 -0.96 7.38 20.28
N THR A 55 -0.17 7.07 19.25
CA THR A 55 1.01 6.19 19.32
C THR A 55 2.08 6.75 20.23
N ILE A 56 2.41 8.06 20.13
CA ILE A 56 3.38 8.72 21.01
C ILE A 56 2.90 8.67 22.47
N TYR A 57 1.63 8.97 22.73
CA TYR A 57 1.09 8.92 24.08
C TYR A 57 0.91 7.49 24.61
N ALA A 58 0.81 6.50 23.73
CA ALA A 58 0.72 5.10 24.15
C ALA A 58 2.01 4.59 24.82
N PHE A 59 3.18 5.16 24.53
CA PHE A 59 4.41 4.86 25.28
C PHE A 59 4.35 5.24 26.76
N PHE A 60 3.50 6.22 27.13
CA PHE A 60 3.35 6.70 28.51
C PHE A 60 2.10 6.17 29.20
N PHE A 61 1.04 5.90 28.45
CA PHE A 61 -0.29 5.59 28.99
C PHE A 61 -0.87 4.29 28.41
N GLN A 62 -0.05 3.47 27.78
CA GLN A 62 -0.50 2.31 26.98
C GLN A 62 -1.45 2.75 25.88
N PHE A 63 -1.91 1.85 25.02
CA PHE A 63 -2.89 2.20 23.98
C PHE A 63 -4.29 2.30 24.60
N SER A 64 -4.55 3.39 25.29
CA SER A 64 -5.74 3.61 26.13
C SER A 64 -6.54 4.85 25.72
N VAL A 65 -7.78 4.94 26.18
CA VAL A 65 -8.59 6.16 26.01
C VAL A 65 -7.89 7.41 26.53
N LYS A 66 -7.12 7.28 27.63
CA LYS A 66 -6.30 8.38 28.17
C LYS A 66 -5.26 8.88 27.15
N ALA A 67 -4.53 7.98 26.49
CA ALA A 67 -3.58 8.32 25.44
C ALA A 67 -4.26 9.08 24.29
N HIS A 68 -5.45 8.64 23.89
CA HIS A 68 -6.24 9.25 22.83
C HIS A 68 -6.77 10.64 23.19
N LEU A 69 -7.17 10.86 24.44
CA LEU A 69 -7.57 12.20 24.92
C LEU A 69 -6.38 13.18 24.92
N PHE A 70 -5.21 12.77 25.40
CA PHE A 70 -4.01 13.59 25.33
C PHE A 70 -3.59 13.89 23.88
N ALA A 71 -3.68 12.91 22.99
CA ALA A 71 -3.45 13.08 21.56
C ALA A 71 -4.38 14.14 20.94
N PHE A 72 -5.66 14.06 21.27
CA PHE A 72 -6.65 15.03 20.80
C PHE A 72 -6.37 16.45 21.35
N ILE A 73 -6.16 16.59 22.66
CA ILE A 73 -5.85 17.87 23.29
C ILE A 73 -4.58 18.47 22.67
N THR A 74 -3.54 17.67 22.45
CA THR A 74 -2.29 18.13 21.82
C THR A 74 -2.54 18.63 20.40
N PHE A 75 -3.34 17.92 19.60
CA PHE A 75 -3.61 18.37 18.23
C PHE A 75 -4.46 19.64 18.21
N VAL A 76 -5.45 19.76 19.09
CA VAL A 76 -6.19 21.02 19.30
C VAL A 76 -5.25 22.16 19.69
N ALA A 77 -4.33 21.93 20.64
CA ALA A 77 -3.36 22.94 21.07
C ALA A 77 -2.42 23.38 19.93
N ILE A 78 -1.93 22.44 19.12
CA ILE A 78 -1.11 22.75 17.93
C ILE A 78 -1.90 23.64 16.94
N VAL A 79 -3.13 23.22 16.59
CA VAL A 79 -3.96 23.98 15.67
C VAL A 79 -4.28 25.35 16.23
N TRP A 80 -4.67 25.44 17.51
CA TRP A 80 -4.94 26.70 18.19
C TRP A 80 -3.71 27.62 18.20
N ALA A 81 -2.53 27.10 18.54
CA ALA A 81 -1.29 27.88 18.55
C ALA A 81 -0.98 28.46 17.17
N VAL A 82 -1.08 27.64 16.10
CA VAL A 82 -0.86 28.09 14.73
C VAL A 82 -1.86 29.20 14.34
N LEU A 83 -3.12 29.06 14.72
CA LEU A 83 -4.16 30.07 14.42
C LEU A 83 -4.01 31.34 15.26
N ALA A 84 -3.65 31.23 16.54
CA ALA A 84 -3.56 32.35 17.47
C ALA A 84 -2.31 33.22 17.23
N PHE A 85 -1.18 32.59 16.94
CA PHE A 85 0.10 33.28 16.71
C PHE A 85 0.36 33.63 15.26
N GLY A 86 -0.50 33.19 14.35
CA GLY A 86 -0.40 33.52 12.93
C GLY A 86 -0.86 34.96 12.61
N LYS A 87 -0.30 35.51 11.53
CA LYS A 87 -0.49 36.94 11.18
C LYS A 87 -1.75 37.24 10.36
N GLU A 88 -2.45 36.23 9.86
CA GLU A 88 -3.58 36.43 8.93
C GLU A 88 -4.83 35.65 9.35
N HIS A 89 -5.97 36.34 9.48
CA HIS A 89 -7.24 35.76 9.96
C HIS A 89 -8.30 35.53 8.85
N THR A 90 -7.89 35.29 7.61
CA THR A 90 -8.82 35.20 6.47
C THR A 90 -9.10 33.75 6.03
N LEU A 91 -9.26 32.81 6.98
CA LEU A 91 -9.42 31.38 6.71
C LEU A 91 -10.47 31.03 5.65
N PHE A 92 -11.60 31.69 5.66
CA PHE A 92 -12.75 31.34 4.82
C PHE A 92 -13.06 32.35 3.72
N LYS A 93 -12.41 33.52 3.71
CA LYS A 93 -12.76 34.60 2.79
C LYS A 93 -12.51 34.21 1.33
N GLY A 94 -13.61 34.05 0.58
CA GLY A 94 -13.57 33.74 -0.86
C GLY A 94 -13.24 32.32 -1.27
N ARG A 95 -13.00 31.38 -0.32
CA ARG A 95 -12.60 30.00 -0.64
C ARG A 95 -13.75 29.06 -0.93
N PHE A 96 -14.87 29.19 -0.23
CA PHE A 96 -16.04 28.32 -0.38
C PHE A 96 -17.10 29.01 -1.23
N LYS A 97 -16.78 29.26 -2.51
CA LYS A 97 -17.79 29.63 -3.50
C LYS A 97 -18.55 28.36 -3.91
N LYS A 98 -19.88 28.50 -4.14
CA LYS A 98 -20.68 27.40 -4.67
C LYS A 98 -20.03 26.90 -5.97
N PRO A 99 -19.63 25.61 -6.06
CA PRO A 99 -18.95 25.12 -7.24
C PRO A 99 -19.90 25.09 -8.43
N ASP A 100 -19.45 25.59 -9.56
CA ASP A 100 -20.10 25.30 -10.83
C ASP A 100 -19.70 23.89 -11.25
N ILE A 101 -20.61 22.92 -11.01
CA ILE A 101 -20.39 21.50 -11.24
C ILE A 101 -20.12 21.24 -12.73
N VAL A 102 -20.84 21.90 -13.62
CA VAL A 102 -20.68 21.73 -15.07
C VAL A 102 -19.32 22.23 -15.53
N ALA A 103 -18.88 23.40 -15.05
CA ALA A 103 -17.56 23.93 -15.33
C ALA A 103 -16.46 23.01 -14.75
N LEU A 104 -16.67 22.48 -13.52
CA LEU A 104 -15.73 21.56 -12.88
C LEU A 104 -15.45 20.31 -13.75
N PHE A 105 -16.48 19.65 -14.23
CA PHE A 105 -16.33 18.46 -15.09
C PHE A 105 -15.77 18.82 -16.47
N ARG A 106 -16.22 19.94 -17.06
CA ARG A 106 -15.70 20.42 -18.34
C ARG A 106 -14.20 20.74 -18.29
N GLU A 107 -13.75 21.32 -17.18
CA GLU A 107 -12.32 21.62 -16.97
C GLU A 107 -11.49 20.42 -16.57
N ASN A 108 -12.11 19.42 -15.98
CA ASN A 108 -11.46 18.23 -15.44
C ASN A 108 -12.14 16.93 -15.92
N PRO A 109 -12.07 16.58 -17.20
CA PRO A 109 -12.79 15.42 -17.74
C PRO A 109 -12.34 14.08 -17.11
N ALA A 110 -11.17 14.01 -16.50
CA ALA A 110 -10.76 12.84 -15.73
C ALA A 110 -11.72 12.52 -14.56
N LEU A 111 -12.53 13.48 -14.09
CA LEU A 111 -13.56 13.25 -13.07
C LEU A 111 -14.68 12.35 -13.56
N PHE A 112 -14.97 12.31 -14.87
CA PHE A 112 -15.94 11.37 -15.45
C PHE A 112 -15.49 9.91 -15.29
N LEU A 113 -14.18 9.68 -15.17
CA LEU A 113 -13.61 8.35 -14.89
C LEU A 113 -13.43 8.13 -13.38
N LEU A 114 -12.86 9.11 -12.70
CA LEU A 114 -12.49 8.98 -11.28
C LEU A 114 -13.70 8.79 -10.36
N LEU A 115 -14.80 9.50 -10.62
CA LEU A 115 -15.97 9.41 -9.75
C LEU A 115 -16.66 8.05 -9.82
N PRO A 116 -17.01 7.49 -11.01
CA PRO A 116 -17.52 6.12 -11.07
C PRO A 116 -16.54 5.08 -10.51
N LEU A 117 -15.25 5.25 -10.79
CA LEU A 117 -14.21 4.35 -10.30
C LEU A 117 -14.09 4.40 -8.77
N PHE A 118 -14.17 5.58 -8.18
CA PHE A 118 -14.20 5.75 -6.73
C PHE A 118 -15.45 5.10 -6.11
N ILE A 119 -16.63 5.31 -6.71
CA ILE A 119 -17.88 4.67 -6.26
C ILE A 119 -17.76 3.14 -6.33
N TYR A 120 -17.22 2.62 -7.44
CA TYR A 120 -16.93 1.19 -7.57
C TYR A 120 -15.97 0.70 -6.48
N THR A 121 -14.87 1.43 -6.25
CA THR A 121 -13.88 1.06 -5.21
C THR A 121 -14.50 1.07 -3.81
N CYS A 122 -15.37 2.03 -3.51
CA CYS A 122 -16.14 2.06 -2.26
C CYS A 122 -17.10 0.88 -2.15
N TYR A 123 -17.76 0.50 -3.24
CA TYR A 123 -18.62 -0.67 -3.29
C TYR A 123 -17.84 -1.93 -2.97
N VAL A 124 -16.72 -2.18 -3.67
CA VAL A 124 -15.89 -3.37 -3.44
C VAL A 124 -15.32 -3.37 -2.01
N LEU A 125 -14.87 -2.23 -1.50
CA LEU A 125 -14.41 -2.13 -0.11
C LEU A 125 -15.50 -2.52 0.89
N LEU A 126 -16.73 -2.05 0.69
CA LEU A 126 -17.88 -2.41 1.55
C LEU A 126 -18.25 -3.90 1.42
N HIS A 127 -18.20 -4.42 0.19
CA HIS A 127 -18.54 -5.81 -0.11
C HIS A 127 -17.47 -6.78 0.43
N ALA A 128 -16.21 -6.43 0.29
CA ALA A 128 -15.08 -7.27 0.64
C ALA A 128 -14.66 -7.21 2.13
N THR A 129 -15.27 -6.32 2.95
CA THR A 129 -14.82 -6.11 4.35
C THR A 129 -15.85 -6.59 5.34
N ILE A 130 -15.69 -7.82 5.78
CA ILE A 130 -16.46 -8.50 6.84
C ILE A 130 -17.96 -8.13 6.88
N PRO A 131 -18.71 -8.21 5.75
CA PRO A 131 -20.16 -8.14 5.79
C PRO A 131 -20.68 -9.33 6.62
N TYR A 132 -21.70 -9.05 7.43
CA TYR A 132 -22.33 -10.06 8.29
C TYR A 132 -23.54 -10.65 7.55
N ILE A 133 -23.44 -11.93 7.16
CA ILE A 133 -24.44 -12.63 6.34
C ILE A 133 -24.79 -13.94 7.05
N ASN A 134 -26.05 -14.12 7.43
CA ASN A 134 -26.57 -15.35 8.04
C ASN A 134 -25.79 -15.89 9.26
N GLY A 135 -25.16 -15.01 10.02
CA GLY A 135 -24.35 -15.39 11.18
C GLY A 135 -22.85 -15.42 10.92
N SER A 136 -22.42 -15.54 9.69
CA SER A 136 -21.03 -15.61 9.23
C SER A 136 -20.47 -14.24 8.86
N LEU A 137 -19.14 -14.12 8.81
CA LEU A 137 -18.44 -12.96 8.26
C LEU A 137 -17.77 -13.34 6.96
N HIS A 138 -17.96 -12.52 5.94
CA HIS A 138 -17.51 -12.77 4.58
C HIS A 138 -16.40 -11.81 4.13
N SER A 139 -15.75 -12.11 3.02
CA SER A 139 -14.72 -11.29 2.39
C SER A 139 -14.78 -11.40 0.87
N GLY A 140 -14.09 -10.49 0.17
CA GLY A 140 -13.82 -10.63 -1.26
C GLY A 140 -12.65 -11.58 -1.52
N GLN A 141 -12.38 -11.84 -2.79
CA GLN A 141 -11.30 -12.73 -3.21
C GLN A 141 -9.93 -12.22 -2.78
N SER A 142 -9.61 -10.98 -3.12
CA SER A 142 -8.28 -10.41 -2.84
C SER A 142 -8.09 -10.05 -1.37
N THR A 143 -9.15 -9.80 -0.61
CA THR A 143 -9.07 -9.49 0.82
C THR A 143 -9.01 -10.74 1.71
N TYR A 144 -9.41 -11.90 1.21
CA TYR A 144 -9.44 -13.15 1.96
C TYR A 144 -8.11 -13.49 2.63
N GLY A 145 -6.97 -13.27 1.93
CA GLY A 145 -5.65 -13.63 2.42
C GLY A 145 -5.15 -12.75 3.59
N ASP A 146 -5.36 -11.45 3.55
CA ASP A 146 -4.73 -10.51 4.50
C ASP A 146 -5.68 -10.00 5.59
N MET A 147 -7.00 -10.16 5.40
CA MET A 147 -8.02 -9.61 6.29
C MET A 147 -7.82 -10.07 7.74
N ASN A 148 -7.55 -11.36 7.92
CA ASN A 148 -7.36 -11.97 9.23
C ASN A 148 -6.25 -11.28 10.04
N MET A 149 -5.10 -11.06 9.43
CA MET A 149 -3.95 -10.41 10.04
C MET A 149 -4.26 -8.97 10.47
N HIS A 150 -4.86 -8.19 9.56
CA HIS A 150 -5.22 -6.81 9.86
C HIS A 150 -6.27 -6.68 10.97
N LEU A 151 -7.28 -7.56 10.99
CA LEU A 151 -8.26 -7.61 12.07
C LEU A 151 -7.59 -7.95 13.40
N GLY A 152 -6.66 -8.91 13.41
CA GLY A 152 -5.89 -9.30 14.59
C GLY A 152 -5.07 -8.15 15.15
N PHE A 153 -4.36 -7.38 14.32
CA PHE A 153 -3.63 -6.20 14.78
C PHE A 153 -4.56 -5.11 15.33
N ILE A 154 -5.67 -4.82 14.64
CA ILE A 154 -6.64 -3.81 15.10
C ILE A 154 -7.20 -4.17 16.47
N THR A 155 -7.63 -5.40 16.64
CA THR A 155 -8.29 -5.85 17.87
C THR A 155 -7.33 -6.03 19.02
N SER A 156 -6.14 -6.63 18.79
CA SER A 156 -5.13 -6.85 19.83
C SER A 156 -4.56 -5.52 20.36
N ILE A 157 -4.18 -4.59 19.48
CA ILE A 157 -3.67 -3.27 19.90
C ILE A 157 -4.70 -2.54 20.78
N ALA A 158 -5.98 -2.56 20.38
CA ALA A 158 -7.03 -1.85 21.12
C ALA A 158 -7.39 -2.50 22.46
N LYS A 159 -7.35 -3.83 22.55
CA LYS A 159 -7.83 -4.57 23.72
C LYS A 159 -6.76 -4.93 24.72
N GLN A 160 -5.59 -5.40 24.26
CA GLN A 160 -4.50 -5.78 25.15
C GLN A 160 -3.82 -4.57 25.79
N LYS A 161 -3.88 -3.41 25.12
CA LYS A 161 -3.29 -2.13 25.60
C LYS A 161 -1.79 -2.16 25.81
N THR A 162 -1.10 -3.26 25.53
CA THR A 162 0.36 -3.38 25.58
C THR A 162 0.98 -2.46 24.55
N PHE A 163 2.01 -1.70 24.94
CA PHE A 163 2.70 -0.82 24.00
C PHE A 163 4.20 -0.74 24.28
N PRO A 164 5.12 -0.92 23.31
CA PRO A 164 4.85 -1.28 21.90
C PRO A 164 4.03 -2.57 21.79
N PRO A 165 3.14 -2.68 20.75
CA PRO A 165 2.29 -3.84 20.62
C PRO A 165 3.10 -5.13 20.33
N GLU A 166 2.52 -6.27 20.68
CA GLU A 166 3.06 -7.59 20.39
C GLU A 166 2.23 -8.32 19.33
N TYR A 167 2.81 -9.35 18.72
CA TYR A 167 2.07 -10.25 17.85
C TYR A 167 1.12 -11.12 18.67
N SER A 168 -0.19 -10.94 18.51
CA SER A 168 -1.20 -11.80 19.15
C SER A 168 -1.15 -13.26 18.67
N ILE A 169 -0.51 -13.50 17.52
CA ILE A 169 -0.32 -14.82 16.92
C ILE A 169 1.07 -15.41 17.19
N LEU A 170 1.90 -14.73 17.97
CA LEU A 170 3.21 -15.19 18.47
C LEU A 170 3.56 -14.37 19.72
N PRO A 171 2.92 -14.66 20.89
CA PRO A 171 3.07 -13.88 22.11
C PRO A 171 4.52 -13.77 22.57
N GLY A 172 4.87 -12.64 23.18
CA GLY A 172 6.24 -12.32 23.59
C GLY A 172 7.11 -11.72 22.47
N THR A 173 6.62 -11.69 21.23
CA THR A 173 7.31 -11.08 20.10
C THR A 173 6.77 -9.69 19.81
N LYS A 174 7.66 -8.67 19.81
CA LYS A 174 7.26 -7.29 19.52
C LYS A 174 6.84 -7.12 18.06
N LEU A 175 5.73 -6.42 17.84
CA LEU A 175 5.21 -6.12 16.51
C LEU A 175 6.11 -5.10 15.80
N ALA A 176 6.93 -5.56 14.86
CA ALA A 176 7.82 -4.74 14.05
C ALA A 176 7.23 -4.39 12.66
N TYR A 177 6.17 -5.05 12.25
CA TYR A 177 5.39 -4.71 11.05
C TYR A 177 4.93 -3.25 11.08
N PRO A 178 4.76 -2.55 9.93
CA PRO A 178 4.25 -1.18 9.88
C PRO A 178 2.80 -1.06 10.39
N PHE A 179 2.61 -1.19 11.69
CA PHE A 179 1.31 -1.35 12.34
C PHE A 179 0.48 -0.06 12.44
N LEU A 180 1.02 1.11 12.10
CA LEU A 180 0.24 2.34 12.15
C LEU A 180 -0.92 2.33 11.18
N SER A 181 -0.80 1.62 10.06
CA SER A 181 -1.91 1.38 9.14
C SER A 181 -3.12 0.68 9.79
N ASP A 182 -2.89 -0.10 10.87
CA ASP A 182 -3.91 -0.80 11.62
C ASP A 182 -4.28 -0.06 12.91
N SER A 183 -3.30 0.54 13.62
CA SER A 183 -3.56 1.29 14.85
C SER A 183 -4.48 2.51 14.66
N ILE A 184 -4.54 3.10 13.46
CA ILE A 184 -5.54 4.15 13.17
C ILE A 184 -6.97 3.61 13.31
N SER A 185 -7.21 2.35 12.92
CA SER A 185 -8.50 1.67 13.14
C SER A 185 -8.68 1.26 14.59
N SER A 186 -7.60 0.85 15.28
CA SER A 186 -7.62 0.61 16.72
C SER A 186 -8.00 1.88 17.48
N SER A 187 -7.54 3.05 17.02
CA SER A 187 -7.88 4.37 17.59
C SER A 187 -9.36 4.76 17.43
N VAL A 188 -10.05 4.17 16.46
CA VAL A 188 -11.52 4.29 16.32
C VAL A 188 -12.21 3.21 17.14
N TYR A 189 -11.68 1.99 17.13
CA TYR A 189 -12.28 0.82 17.79
C TYR A 189 -12.31 0.94 19.32
N ILE A 190 -11.33 1.57 19.94
CA ILE A 190 -11.21 1.72 21.40
C ILE A 190 -12.39 2.49 22.05
N TRP A 191 -13.12 3.27 21.26
CA TRP A 191 -14.32 4.00 21.71
C TRP A 191 -15.59 3.13 21.74
N GLY A 192 -15.48 1.84 21.41
CA GLY A 192 -16.62 0.93 21.34
C GLY A 192 -17.34 0.94 19.98
N THR A 193 -16.68 1.44 18.95
CA THR A 193 -17.13 1.36 17.56
C THR A 193 -17.13 -0.10 17.09
N SER A 194 -18.04 -0.47 16.17
CA SER A 194 -18.00 -1.80 15.56
C SER A 194 -16.69 -2.02 14.81
N LEU A 195 -16.17 -3.25 14.83
CA LEU A 195 -14.91 -3.59 14.16
C LEU A 195 -14.95 -3.24 12.67
N ARG A 196 -16.09 -3.53 12.01
CA ARG A 196 -16.29 -3.19 10.60
C ARG A 196 -16.25 -1.68 10.35
N THR A 197 -16.91 -0.87 11.18
CA THR A 197 -16.85 0.60 11.05
C THR A 197 -15.45 1.15 11.30
N ALA A 198 -14.77 0.64 12.34
CA ALA A 198 -13.40 1.03 12.67
C ALA A 198 -12.41 0.66 11.55
N TYR A 199 -12.64 -0.45 10.86
CA TYR A 199 -11.86 -0.85 9.70
C TYR A 199 -12.12 0.07 8.49
N LEU A 200 -13.39 0.27 8.14
CA LEU A 200 -13.81 0.96 6.90
C LEU A 200 -13.59 2.47 6.92
N LEU A 201 -13.90 3.14 8.04
CA LEU A 201 -13.92 4.62 8.10
C LEU A 201 -12.56 5.23 7.73
N PRO A 202 -11.42 4.82 8.33
CA PRO A 202 -10.12 5.33 7.93
C PRO A 202 -9.76 5.00 6.48
N MET A 203 -10.15 3.82 5.98
CA MET A 203 -9.86 3.43 4.59
C MET A 203 -10.62 4.28 3.58
N PHE A 204 -11.89 4.66 3.83
CA PHE A 204 -12.62 5.58 2.95
C PHE A 204 -11.89 6.93 2.79
N PHE A 205 -11.39 7.48 3.91
CA PHE A 205 -10.62 8.72 3.84
C PHE A 205 -9.29 8.54 3.12
N ALA A 206 -8.60 7.43 3.36
CA ALA A 206 -7.35 7.10 2.65
C ALA A 206 -7.59 6.92 1.14
N LEU A 207 -8.70 6.30 0.71
CA LEU A 207 -9.07 6.22 -0.71
C LEU A 207 -9.31 7.62 -1.32
N ILE A 208 -10.02 8.52 -0.62
CA ILE A 208 -10.19 9.91 -1.06
C ILE A 208 -8.83 10.59 -1.23
N GLN A 209 -7.90 10.38 -0.29
CA GLN A 209 -6.56 10.94 -0.31
C GLN A 209 -5.74 10.39 -1.48
N VAL A 210 -5.78 9.08 -1.74
CA VAL A 210 -5.06 8.44 -2.85
C VAL A 210 -5.62 8.90 -4.20
N PHE A 211 -6.94 8.81 -4.42
CA PHE A 211 -7.56 9.21 -5.69
C PHE A 211 -7.31 10.69 -6.00
N SER A 212 -7.48 11.56 -4.99
CA SER A 212 -7.20 12.98 -5.13
C SER A 212 -5.71 13.27 -5.33
N GLY A 213 -4.84 12.61 -4.58
CA GLY A 213 -3.38 12.76 -4.66
C GLY A 213 -2.83 12.35 -6.02
N VAL A 214 -3.20 11.16 -6.50
CA VAL A 214 -2.83 10.64 -7.82
C VAL A 214 -3.28 11.59 -8.93
N TYR A 215 -4.56 12.03 -8.88
CA TYR A 215 -5.09 12.96 -9.88
C TYR A 215 -4.39 14.31 -9.89
N LEU A 216 -4.22 14.91 -8.70
CA LEU A 216 -3.60 16.24 -8.59
C LEU A 216 -2.13 16.20 -8.98
N LEU A 217 -1.40 15.13 -8.63
CA LEU A 217 -0.01 14.97 -9.03
C LEU A 217 0.10 14.77 -10.55
N ALA A 218 -0.72 13.89 -11.14
CA ALA A 218 -0.75 13.70 -12.59
C ALA A 218 -1.05 15.02 -13.32
N LYS A 219 -2.06 15.76 -12.87
CA LYS A 219 -2.40 17.07 -13.42
C LYS A 219 -1.24 18.07 -13.31
N LYS A 220 -0.53 18.07 -12.18
CA LYS A 220 0.62 18.97 -11.97
C LYS A 220 1.79 18.62 -12.90
N ILE A 221 2.08 17.34 -13.10
CA ILE A 221 3.11 16.91 -14.05
C ILE A 221 2.70 17.24 -15.49
N MET A 222 1.41 17.07 -15.85
CA MET A 222 0.91 17.46 -17.17
C MET A 222 1.01 18.98 -17.43
N GLN A 223 0.83 19.80 -16.39
CA GLN A 223 1.09 21.26 -16.50
C GLN A 223 2.55 21.55 -16.79
N TYR A 224 3.48 20.80 -16.17
CA TYR A 224 4.91 20.93 -16.46
C TYR A 224 5.25 20.51 -17.88
N PHE A 225 4.62 19.49 -18.44
CA PHE A 225 4.82 19.09 -19.84
C PHE A 225 4.29 20.16 -20.80
N GLY A 226 3.11 20.70 -20.51
CA GLY A 226 2.42 21.70 -21.35
C GLY A 226 1.40 21.06 -22.30
N GLY A 227 0.77 21.91 -23.13
CA GLY A 227 -0.27 21.47 -24.07
C GLY A 227 -1.62 21.17 -23.42
N SER A 228 -2.42 20.28 -24.02
CA SER A 228 -3.76 19.94 -23.57
C SER A 228 -3.74 19.04 -22.33
N ILE A 229 -3.98 19.57 -21.16
CA ILE A 229 -3.92 18.85 -19.87
C ILE A 229 -5.09 17.86 -19.73
N ARG A 230 -6.27 18.21 -20.29
CA ARG A 230 -7.54 17.51 -20.03
C ARG A 230 -7.52 16.03 -20.45
N GLY A 231 -7.27 15.77 -21.74
CA GLY A 231 -7.28 14.42 -22.27
C GLY A 231 -6.06 13.59 -21.83
N LYS A 232 -4.89 14.24 -21.70
CA LYS A 232 -3.66 13.61 -21.18
C LYS A 232 -3.86 13.09 -19.75
N SER A 233 -4.47 13.89 -18.88
CA SER A 233 -4.76 13.49 -17.50
C SER A 233 -5.76 12.34 -17.43
N PHE A 234 -6.80 12.36 -18.28
CA PHE A 234 -7.76 11.26 -18.38
C PHE A 234 -7.06 9.95 -18.74
N LEU A 235 -6.26 9.96 -19.81
CA LEU A 235 -5.54 8.75 -20.24
C LEU A 235 -4.55 8.25 -19.18
N ALA A 236 -3.78 9.15 -18.54
CA ALA A 236 -2.84 8.79 -17.49
C ALA A 236 -3.52 8.10 -16.31
N ILE A 237 -4.66 8.62 -15.87
CA ILE A 237 -5.46 8.05 -14.77
C ILE A 237 -6.07 6.71 -15.16
N ALA A 238 -6.57 6.58 -16.40
CA ALA A 238 -7.08 5.32 -16.92
C ALA A 238 -6.00 4.24 -16.91
N LEU A 239 -4.83 4.52 -17.50
CA LEU A 239 -3.71 3.59 -17.58
C LEU A 239 -3.15 3.21 -16.19
N PHE A 240 -3.24 4.10 -15.21
CA PHE A 240 -2.76 3.83 -13.86
C PHE A 240 -3.72 2.93 -13.08
N PHE A 241 -4.97 3.32 -12.91
CA PHE A 241 -5.91 2.55 -12.06
C PHE A 241 -6.41 1.26 -12.73
N PHE A 242 -6.47 1.22 -14.05
CA PHE A 242 -6.77 0.02 -14.81
C PHE A 242 -5.50 -0.65 -15.32
N ASN A 243 -4.47 -0.71 -14.47
CA ASN A 243 -3.22 -1.33 -14.82
C ASN A 243 -3.41 -2.80 -15.18
N GLY A 244 -2.90 -3.19 -16.31
CA GLY A 244 -2.94 -4.54 -16.83
C GLY A 244 -2.25 -4.60 -18.19
N GLY A 245 -1.98 -5.80 -18.65
CA GLY A 245 -1.38 -6.03 -19.95
C GLY A 245 -2.28 -6.90 -20.84
N LEU A 246 -1.69 -7.92 -21.42
CA LEU A 246 -2.38 -8.85 -22.30
C LEU A 246 -3.00 -10.05 -21.54
N GLY A 247 -3.05 -9.97 -20.20
CA GLY A 247 -3.57 -11.06 -19.37
C GLY A 247 -4.99 -11.46 -19.69
N PHE A 248 -5.84 -10.55 -20.19
CA PHE A 248 -7.17 -10.89 -20.67
C PHE A 248 -7.15 -11.98 -21.75
N TYR A 249 -6.16 -11.96 -22.67
CA TYR A 249 -6.01 -12.96 -23.72
C TYR A 249 -5.65 -14.34 -23.13
N TYR A 250 -4.66 -14.35 -22.21
CA TYR A 250 -4.21 -15.60 -21.59
C TYR A 250 -5.26 -16.20 -20.65
N PHE A 251 -5.94 -15.37 -19.87
CA PHE A 251 -6.99 -15.82 -18.94
C PHE A 251 -8.18 -16.43 -19.70
N MET A 252 -8.60 -15.83 -20.81
CA MET A 252 -9.71 -16.32 -21.64
C MET A 252 -9.35 -17.55 -22.47
N ASN A 253 -8.08 -17.82 -22.63
CA ASN A 253 -7.53 -19.00 -23.32
C ASN A 253 -8.20 -19.33 -24.66
N LYS A 254 -8.45 -19.09 -25.61
CA LYS A 254 -9.18 -19.38 -26.87
C LYS A 254 -10.21 -18.31 -27.25
N GLY A 255 -10.15 -17.14 -26.63
CA GLY A 255 -10.96 -16.01 -27.00
C GLY A 255 -12.19 -15.76 -26.13
N LEU A 256 -12.75 -14.56 -26.26
CA LEU A 256 -13.81 -14.02 -25.42
C LEU A 256 -15.13 -14.80 -25.44
N PHE A 257 -15.35 -15.64 -26.45
CA PHE A 257 -16.58 -16.42 -26.64
C PHE A 257 -16.40 -17.89 -26.29
N SER A 258 -15.29 -18.27 -25.66
CA SER A 258 -15.07 -19.64 -25.18
C SER A 258 -15.77 -19.87 -23.83
N GLU A 259 -15.86 -21.14 -23.40
CA GLU A 259 -16.37 -21.53 -22.08
C GLU A 259 -15.60 -20.83 -20.94
N ASN A 260 -14.36 -20.40 -21.18
CA ASN A 260 -13.54 -19.70 -20.21
C ASN A 260 -14.01 -18.26 -19.90
N PHE A 261 -14.91 -17.67 -20.67
CA PHE A 261 -15.46 -16.35 -20.37
C PHE A 261 -16.16 -16.32 -19.02
N THR A 262 -16.86 -17.38 -18.63
CA THR A 262 -17.56 -17.48 -17.34
C THR A 262 -16.63 -17.54 -16.14
N ARG A 263 -15.34 -17.83 -16.32
CA ARG A 263 -14.34 -17.82 -15.26
C ARG A 263 -14.20 -16.45 -14.58
N ILE A 264 -14.56 -15.37 -15.26
CA ILE A 264 -14.64 -14.03 -14.64
C ILE A 264 -15.55 -14.05 -13.39
N PHE A 265 -16.56 -14.91 -13.35
CA PHE A 265 -17.53 -14.98 -12.26
C PHE A 265 -17.23 -16.08 -11.23
N THR A 266 -16.41 -17.05 -11.55
CA THR A 266 -16.27 -18.30 -10.77
C THR A 266 -14.84 -18.63 -10.34
N ALA A 267 -13.80 -18.15 -11.03
CA ALA A 267 -12.42 -18.52 -10.73
C ALA A 267 -11.96 -17.94 -9.39
N PHE A 268 -11.42 -18.79 -8.51
CA PHE A 268 -10.87 -18.39 -7.23
C PHE A 268 -9.38 -18.07 -7.35
N TYR A 269 -8.95 -16.93 -6.88
CA TYR A 269 -7.57 -16.40 -6.96
C TYR A 269 -6.99 -16.29 -8.38
N GLU A 270 -7.81 -16.50 -9.42
CA GLU A 270 -7.40 -16.34 -10.81
C GLU A 270 -8.12 -15.16 -11.44
N THR A 271 -7.38 -14.21 -11.96
CA THR A 271 -7.93 -13.04 -12.65
C THR A 271 -7.10 -12.72 -13.89
N PRO A 272 -7.59 -11.90 -14.81
CA PRO A 272 -6.78 -11.44 -15.95
C PRO A 272 -5.52 -10.64 -15.60
N THR A 273 -5.36 -10.21 -14.35
CA THR A 273 -4.13 -9.56 -13.85
C THR A 273 -3.32 -10.44 -12.91
N ASN A 274 -3.86 -11.60 -12.53
CA ASN A 274 -3.20 -12.59 -11.68
C ASN A 274 -3.59 -14.01 -12.14
N TYR A 275 -2.86 -14.56 -13.09
CA TYR A 275 -3.04 -15.91 -13.63
C TYR A 275 -1.70 -16.62 -13.75
N VAL A 276 -1.25 -17.17 -12.60
CA VAL A 276 0.09 -17.71 -12.39
C VAL A 276 0.45 -18.83 -13.38
N GLN A 277 -0.52 -19.70 -13.74
CA GLN A 277 -0.29 -20.80 -14.69
C GLN A 277 0.21 -20.34 -16.07
N THR A 278 -0.08 -19.11 -16.46
CA THR A 278 0.40 -18.51 -17.71
C THR A 278 1.42 -17.39 -17.47
N ASN A 279 1.94 -17.27 -16.24
CA ASN A 279 2.91 -16.25 -15.83
C ASN A 279 2.38 -14.82 -15.99
N ILE A 280 1.08 -14.60 -15.73
CA ILE A 280 0.46 -13.29 -15.58
C ILE A 280 0.46 -12.94 -14.08
N GLN A 281 1.27 -11.95 -13.69
CA GLN A 281 1.53 -11.56 -12.30
C GLN A 281 1.67 -10.03 -12.16
N TRP A 282 0.84 -9.26 -12.88
CA TRP A 282 0.79 -7.80 -12.76
C TRP A 282 -0.53 -7.37 -12.12
N HIS A 283 -0.54 -7.37 -10.81
CA HIS A 283 -1.72 -7.22 -9.97
C HIS A 283 -2.42 -5.87 -10.13
N ASN A 284 -3.75 -5.87 -10.07
CA ASN A 284 -4.54 -4.66 -10.20
C ASN A 284 -4.37 -3.74 -8.98
N ILE A 285 -4.17 -2.45 -9.25
CA ILE A 285 -3.93 -1.44 -8.20
C ILE A 285 -5.11 -1.32 -7.22
N ILE A 286 -6.34 -1.39 -7.69
CA ILE A 286 -7.53 -1.25 -6.83
C ILE A 286 -7.79 -2.54 -6.05
N CYS A 287 -7.97 -3.65 -6.79
CA CYS A 287 -8.42 -4.91 -6.20
C CYS A 287 -7.35 -5.59 -5.37
N ASP A 288 -6.08 -5.55 -5.83
CA ASP A 288 -5.01 -6.33 -5.22
C ASP A 288 -4.05 -5.49 -4.33
N MET A 289 -4.11 -4.14 -4.44
CA MET A 289 -3.21 -3.27 -3.67
C MET A 289 -3.93 -2.31 -2.72
N LEU A 290 -4.93 -1.55 -3.17
CA LEU A 290 -5.56 -0.54 -2.32
C LEU A 290 -6.57 -1.11 -1.35
N ILE A 291 -7.31 -2.15 -1.74
CA ILE A 291 -8.36 -2.74 -0.90
C ILE A 291 -7.77 -3.73 0.11
N PRO A 292 -6.98 -4.76 -0.27
CA PRO A 292 -6.45 -5.72 0.69
C PRO A 292 -5.24 -5.19 1.46
N GLN A 293 -4.35 -4.45 0.81
CA GLN A 293 -3.07 -4.03 1.38
C GLN A 293 -3.17 -2.68 2.11
N ARG A 294 -3.67 -2.70 3.34
CA ARG A 294 -3.92 -1.48 4.14
C ARG A 294 -2.69 -0.57 4.25
N ALA A 295 -1.51 -1.15 4.52
CA ALA A 295 -0.27 -0.38 4.60
C ALA A 295 0.04 0.36 3.29
N THR A 296 -0.21 -0.26 2.13
CA THR A 296 -0.06 0.38 0.82
C THR A 296 -1.04 1.53 0.64
N LEU A 297 -2.31 1.33 0.99
CA LEU A 297 -3.34 2.38 0.90
C LEU A 297 -2.96 3.61 1.73
N PHE A 298 -2.64 3.42 3.02
CA PHE A 298 -2.24 4.54 3.90
C PHE A 298 -0.89 5.13 3.51
N GLY A 299 0.05 4.31 3.06
CA GLY A 299 1.33 4.76 2.53
C GLY A 299 1.17 5.66 1.31
N TRP A 300 0.31 5.31 0.36
CA TRP A 300 0.03 6.13 -0.83
C TRP A 300 -0.82 7.35 -0.51
N ALA A 301 -1.70 7.27 0.48
CA ALA A 301 -2.44 8.42 1.01
C ALA A 301 -1.51 9.53 1.54
N MET A 302 -0.30 9.17 1.97
CA MET A 302 0.77 10.12 2.35
C MET A 302 1.71 10.42 1.18
N LEU A 303 2.20 9.42 0.45
CA LEU A 303 3.22 9.53 -0.59
C LEU A 303 2.85 10.53 -1.68
N PHE A 304 1.67 10.40 -2.29
CA PHE A 304 1.26 11.29 -3.38
C PHE A 304 1.10 12.75 -2.93
N PRO A 305 0.45 13.07 -1.79
CA PRO A 305 0.45 14.43 -1.25
C PRO A 305 1.84 14.96 -0.88
N ILE A 306 2.76 14.14 -0.34
CA ILE A 306 4.15 14.55 -0.09
C ILE A 306 4.83 14.96 -1.39
N LEU A 307 4.66 14.19 -2.46
CA LEU A 307 5.22 14.53 -3.77
C LEU A 307 4.64 15.84 -4.33
N ILE A 308 3.34 16.11 -4.12
CA ILE A 308 2.72 17.39 -4.48
C ILE A 308 3.32 18.53 -3.65
N LEU A 309 3.47 18.35 -2.33
CA LEU A 309 4.09 19.33 -1.45
C LEU A 309 5.53 19.65 -1.90
N LEU A 310 6.34 18.63 -2.21
CA LEU A 310 7.71 18.81 -2.70
C LEU A 310 7.76 19.54 -4.06
N TYR A 311 6.84 19.21 -4.96
CA TYR A 311 6.72 19.92 -6.23
C TYR A 311 6.43 21.40 -6.00
N ARG A 312 5.46 21.70 -5.13
CA ARG A 312 5.12 23.08 -4.74
C ARG A 312 6.26 23.76 -3.98
N ALA A 313 6.94 23.03 -3.11
CA ALA A 313 8.10 23.52 -2.35
C ALA A 313 9.21 24.05 -3.28
N VAL A 314 9.51 23.31 -4.35
CA VAL A 314 10.50 23.70 -5.36
C VAL A 314 10.02 24.89 -6.19
N GLU A 315 8.75 24.89 -6.63
CA GLU A 315 8.17 26.00 -7.43
C GLU A 315 8.15 27.32 -6.64
N GLU A 316 7.61 27.28 -5.42
CA GLU A 316 7.43 28.47 -4.57
C GLU A 316 8.70 28.84 -3.78
N LYS A 317 9.73 27.99 -3.80
CA LYS A 317 10.93 28.09 -2.94
C LYS A 317 10.55 28.29 -1.47
N SER A 318 9.55 27.57 -1.00
CA SER A 318 8.91 27.78 0.28
C SER A 318 9.40 26.80 1.34
N THR A 319 9.96 27.35 2.42
CA THR A 319 10.36 26.60 3.62
C THR A 319 9.19 25.81 4.21
N LEU A 320 7.99 26.39 4.23
CA LEU A 320 6.78 25.74 4.77
C LEU A 320 6.45 24.42 4.07
N TYR A 321 6.45 24.42 2.73
CA TYR A 321 6.14 23.19 1.98
C TYR A 321 7.20 22.11 2.16
N PHE A 322 8.51 22.51 2.22
CA PHE A 322 9.58 21.56 2.50
C PHE A 322 9.48 20.98 3.92
N ALA A 323 9.17 21.82 4.93
CA ALA A 323 9.00 21.38 6.31
C ALA A 323 7.79 20.44 6.46
N ALA A 324 6.64 20.81 5.90
CA ALA A 324 5.44 19.98 5.92
C ALA A 324 5.67 18.61 5.24
N ALA A 325 6.31 18.61 4.08
CA ALA A 325 6.69 17.37 3.39
C ALA A 325 7.67 16.54 4.23
N GLY A 326 8.65 17.18 4.90
CA GLY A 326 9.64 16.50 5.74
C GLY A 326 9.02 15.82 6.96
N VAL A 327 8.06 16.46 7.63
CA VAL A 327 7.34 15.88 8.78
C VAL A 327 6.53 14.66 8.35
N LEU A 328 5.75 14.76 7.28
CA LEU A 328 4.96 13.62 6.77
C LEU A 328 5.88 12.48 6.31
N ALA A 329 6.95 12.80 5.58
CA ALA A 329 7.92 11.80 5.09
C ALA A 329 8.64 11.09 6.23
N GLY A 330 9.05 11.82 7.27
CA GLY A 330 9.73 11.26 8.43
C GLY A 330 8.89 10.24 9.21
N GLY A 331 7.57 10.43 9.26
CA GLY A 331 6.64 9.51 9.92
C GLY A 331 6.18 8.33 9.06
N LEU A 332 6.57 8.28 7.78
CA LEU A 332 6.09 7.25 6.85
C LEU A 332 6.59 5.82 7.11
N PRO A 333 7.81 5.57 7.65
CA PRO A 333 8.34 4.20 7.78
C PRO A 333 7.42 3.24 8.53
N LEU A 334 6.80 3.65 9.62
CA LEU A 334 5.92 2.80 10.44
C LEU A 334 4.46 2.76 9.91
N ILE A 335 4.12 3.62 8.94
CA ILE A 335 2.86 3.55 8.20
C ILE A 335 3.03 2.59 7.01
N HIS A 336 4.10 2.78 6.20
CA HIS A 336 4.42 1.92 5.05
C HIS A 336 5.88 2.09 4.61
N THR A 337 6.72 1.14 4.95
CA THR A 337 8.17 1.17 4.67
C THR A 337 8.48 1.26 3.17
N HIS A 338 7.72 0.54 2.30
CA HIS A 338 7.93 0.60 0.85
C HIS A 338 7.65 1.99 0.27
N SER A 339 6.61 2.69 0.76
CA SER A 339 6.36 4.08 0.34
C SER A 339 7.46 5.02 0.78
N PHE A 340 8.05 4.79 1.95
CA PHE A 340 9.21 5.57 2.42
C PHE A 340 10.43 5.34 1.53
N LEU A 341 10.74 4.09 1.18
CA LEU A 341 11.83 3.73 0.27
C LEU A 341 11.60 4.33 -1.13
N ALA A 342 10.40 4.18 -1.69
CA ALA A 342 10.04 4.76 -2.98
C ALA A 342 10.21 6.30 -2.96
N LEU A 343 9.73 6.96 -1.88
CA LEU A 343 9.89 8.41 -1.70
C LEU A 343 11.36 8.81 -1.65
N GLY A 344 12.21 8.05 -0.95
CA GLY A 344 13.65 8.30 -0.87
C GLY A 344 14.32 8.30 -2.24
N VAL A 345 14.06 7.28 -3.05
CA VAL A 345 14.58 7.18 -4.41
C VAL A 345 14.05 8.30 -5.31
N MET A 346 12.76 8.60 -5.25
CA MET A 346 12.15 9.70 -6.02
C MET A 346 12.73 11.05 -5.61
N CYS A 347 12.91 11.31 -4.32
CA CYS A 347 13.50 12.54 -3.80
C CYS A 347 14.95 12.69 -4.24
N ALA A 348 15.76 11.63 -4.22
CA ALA A 348 17.14 11.67 -4.70
C ALA A 348 17.20 12.14 -6.17
N GLY A 349 16.34 11.58 -7.01
CA GLY A 349 16.21 12.01 -8.40
C GLY A 349 15.74 13.46 -8.55
N PHE A 350 14.75 13.89 -7.75
CA PHE A 350 14.24 15.27 -7.80
C PHE A 350 15.27 16.29 -7.31
N VAL A 351 16.07 15.97 -6.28
CA VAL A 351 17.20 16.80 -5.86
C VAL A 351 18.16 17.02 -7.05
N ILE A 352 18.58 15.96 -7.70
CA ILE A 352 19.49 16.05 -8.86
C ILE A 352 18.89 16.96 -9.95
N LEU A 353 17.63 16.74 -10.30
CA LEU A 353 16.95 17.50 -11.36
C LEU A 353 16.77 18.98 -11.02
N THR A 354 16.51 19.32 -9.75
CA THR A 354 16.28 20.70 -9.31
C THR A 354 17.57 21.47 -9.05
N MET A 355 18.69 20.77 -8.75
CA MET A 355 20.00 21.38 -8.51
C MET A 355 20.77 21.67 -9.80
N ARG A 356 20.48 20.99 -10.91
CA ARG A 356 21.12 21.28 -12.19
C ARG A 356 20.90 22.75 -12.56
N LYS A 357 22.00 23.47 -12.82
CA LYS A 357 21.97 24.85 -13.30
C LYS A 357 21.01 24.98 -14.48
N ASN A 358 20.26 26.08 -14.53
CA ASN A 358 19.59 26.50 -15.75
C ASN A 358 20.65 26.61 -16.83
N ALA A 359 20.52 25.77 -17.85
CA ALA A 359 21.55 25.47 -18.84
C ALA A 359 21.83 26.60 -19.89
N LYS A 360 21.68 27.87 -19.52
CA LYS A 360 22.12 28.96 -20.40
C LYS A 360 23.62 29.03 -20.53
N GLU A 361 24.40 28.41 -19.66
CA GLU A 361 25.87 28.48 -19.67
C GLU A 361 26.62 27.15 -19.83
N ALA A 362 25.98 26.00 -19.77
CA ALA A 362 26.61 24.73 -20.07
C ALA A 362 26.03 24.16 -21.35
N LYS A 363 26.87 23.87 -22.35
CA LYS A 363 26.48 23.02 -23.49
C LYS A 363 25.89 21.76 -22.93
N GLU A 364 24.53 21.67 -22.95
CA GLU A 364 23.86 20.46 -22.49
C GLU A 364 24.28 19.31 -23.39
N PHE A 365 24.93 18.32 -22.80
CA PHE A 365 25.18 17.07 -23.50
C PHE A 365 23.80 16.41 -23.74
N THR A 366 23.34 16.47 -24.97
CA THR A 366 22.10 15.84 -25.41
C THR A 366 22.45 14.57 -26.17
N ILE A 367 22.08 13.42 -25.61
CA ILE A 367 22.21 12.16 -26.33
C ILE A 367 21.30 12.20 -27.56
N PRO A 368 21.80 12.04 -28.77
CA PRO A 368 21.00 12.04 -29.99
C PRO A 368 20.03 10.84 -30.00
N VAL A 369 19.00 10.87 -30.84
CA VAL A 369 17.97 9.82 -30.89
C VAL A 369 18.55 8.42 -31.08
N TRP A 370 19.48 8.29 -32.02
CA TRP A 370 20.16 7.02 -32.28
C TRP A 370 20.99 6.53 -31.08
N GLY A 371 21.62 7.44 -30.33
CA GLY A 371 22.35 7.10 -29.11
C GLY A 371 21.42 6.63 -28.00
N ARG A 372 20.26 7.29 -27.84
CA ARG A 372 19.21 6.83 -26.90
C ARG A 372 18.66 5.47 -27.29
N PHE A 373 18.42 5.25 -28.59
CA PHE A 373 18.00 3.96 -29.12
C PHE A 373 19.02 2.87 -28.78
N LEU A 374 20.29 3.08 -29.07
CA LEU A 374 21.36 2.11 -28.78
C LEU A 374 21.48 1.85 -27.26
N LEU A 375 21.44 2.90 -26.45
CA LEU A 375 21.49 2.73 -24.98
C LEU A 375 20.32 1.93 -24.45
N THR A 376 19.10 2.23 -24.91
CA THR A 376 17.89 1.50 -24.50
C THR A 376 17.93 0.04 -24.97
N ALA A 377 18.35 -0.19 -26.24
CA ALA A 377 18.49 -1.54 -26.77
C ALA A 377 19.54 -2.36 -26.02
N ALA A 378 20.71 -1.75 -25.73
CA ALA A 378 21.75 -2.40 -24.92
C ALA A 378 21.28 -2.72 -23.50
N SER A 379 20.52 -1.81 -22.87
CA SER A 379 19.94 -2.04 -21.53
C SER A 379 18.94 -3.19 -21.55
N LEU A 380 18.02 -3.21 -22.50
CA LEU A 380 17.05 -4.32 -22.65
C LEU A 380 17.74 -5.66 -22.95
N PHE A 381 18.80 -5.62 -23.78
CA PHE A 381 19.60 -6.81 -24.05
C PHE A 381 20.30 -7.33 -22.79
N ALA A 382 20.91 -6.43 -22.00
CA ALA A 382 21.58 -6.79 -20.75
C ALA A 382 20.57 -7.39 -19.73
N LEU A 383 19.40 -6.75 -19.54
CA LEU A 383 18.36 -7.26 -18.66
C LEU A 383 17.84 -8.63 -19.11
N THR A 384 17.65 -8.81 -20.43
CA THR A 384 17.24 -10.10 -21.01
C THR A 384 18.32 -11.15 -20.80
N TYR A 385 19.60 -10.81 -21.03
CA TYR A 385 20.71 -11.72 -20.78
C TYR A 385 20.79 -12.15 -19.32
N ILE A 386 20.66 -11.23 -18.37
CA ILE A 386 20.65 -11.54 -16.93
C ILE A 386 19.45 -12.46 -16.61
N SER A 387 18.27 -12.17 -17.16
CA SER A 387 17.08 -13.01 -16.95
C SER A 387 17.29 -14.44 -17.49
N LEU A 388 17.89 -14.60 -18.67
CA LEU A 388 18.22 -15.91 -19.21
C LEU A 388 19.28 -16.65 -18.39
N ARG A 389 20.27 -15.94 -17.86
CA ARG A 389 21.29 -16.53 -16.96
C ARG A 389 20.67 -17.04 -15.66
N GLN A 390 19.64 -16.38 -15.12
CA GLN A 390 18.94 -16.87 -13.93
C GLN A 390 18.21 -18.21 -14.15
N LYS A 391 17.92 -18.55 -15.40
CA LYS A 391 17.27 -19.79 -15.81
C LYS A 391 18.24 -20.92 -16.20
N SER A 392 19.53 -20.62 -16.28
CA SER A 392 20.55 -21.59 -16.65
C SER A 392 21.02 -22.41 -15.44
N ASP A 393 21.72 -23.52 -15.70
CA ASP A 393 22.34 -24.35 -14.67
C ASP A 393 23.38 -23.61 -13.80
N THR A 394 23.80 -22.43 -14.23
CA THR A 394 24.75 -21.55 -13.52
C THR A 394 24.15 -20.16 -13.34
N PRO A 395 23.14 -19.99 -12.46
CA PRO A 395 22.52 -18.69 -12.22
C PRO A 395 23.50 -17.72 -11.59
N ILE A 396 23.24 -16.41 -11.78
CA ILE A 396 24.02 -15.37 -11.10
C ILE A 396 23.67 -15.43 -9.61
N GLU A 397 24.69 -15.43 -8.76
CA GLU A 397 24.52 -15.50 -7.31
C GLU A 397 23.70 -14.31 -6.77
N ALA A 398 22.86 -14.56 -5.77
CA ALA A 398 22.03 -13.54 -5.13
C ALA A 398 22.85 -12.36 -4.60
N ASN A 399 24.03 -12.60 -4.03
CA ASN A 399 24.91 -11.56 -3.56
C ASN A 399 25.40 -10.65 -4.70
N THR A 400 25.70 -11.20 -5.88
CA THR A 400 26.08 -10.41 -7.06
C THR A 400 24.93 -9.52 -7.53
N LEU A 401 23.70 -10.04 -7.56
CA LEU A 401 22.51 -9.25 -7.90
C LEU A 401 22.24 -8.14 -6.88
N LEU A 402 22.38 -8.45 -5.59
CA LEU A 402 22.27 -7.46 -4.52
C LEU A 402 23.31 -6.34 -4.70
N ILE A 403 24.56 -6.69 -4.98
CA ILE A 403 25.64 -5.71 -5.25
C ILE A 403 25.25 -4.81 -6.43
N ILE A 404 24.73 -5.35 -7.53
CA ILE A 404 24.28 -4.55 -8.68
C ILE A 404 23.19 -3.56 -8.25
N GLY A 405 22.16 -4.01 -7.52
CA GLY A 405 21.10 -3.15 -7.02
C GLY A 405 21.61 -2.05 -6.09
N VAL A 406 22.52 -2.40 -5.17
CA VAL A 406 23.18 -1.44 -4.26
C VAL A 406 24.02 -0.42 -5.05
N LEU A 407 24.76 -0.84 -6.08
CA LEU A 407 25.52 0.09 -6.93
C LEU A 407 24.61 1.06 -7.68
N ILE A 408 23.47 0.61 -8.20
CA ILE A 408 22.47 1.48 -8.84
C ILE A 408 21.96 2.52 -7.82
N ALA A 409 21.61 2.11 -6.62
CA ALA A 409 21.17 3.00 -5.54
C ALA A 409 22.30 3.96 -5.12
N ALA A 410 23.54 3.47 -4.98
CA ALA A 410 24.70 4.28 -4.61
C ALA A 410 25.01 5.38 -5.64
N VAL A 411 24.96 5.06 -6.93
CA VAL A 411 25.13 6.07 -8.00
C VAL A 411 24.10 7.19 -7.87
N LEU A 412 22.83 6.86 -7.57
CA LEU A 412 21.79 7.84 -7.39
C LEU A 412 22.04 8.70 -6.14
N VAL A 413 22.34 8.07 -4.99
CA VAL A 413 22.58 8.77 -3.73
C VAL A 413 23.83 9.65 -3.79
N LEU A 414 24.94 9.14 -4.34
CA LEU A 414 26.17 9.91 -4.50
C LEU A 414 25.96 11.09 -5.45
N SER A 415 25.19 10.91 -6.53
CA SER A 415 24.83 11.99 -7.45
C SER A 415 23.95 13.05 -6.76
N MET A 416 23.05 12.64 -5.88
CA MET A 416 22.24 13.53 -5.05
C MET A 416 23.14 14.35 -4.10
N LEU A 417 24.00 13.68 -3.34
CA LEU A 417 24.90 14.33 -2.39
C LEU A 417 25.86 15.30 -3.11
N ALA A 418 26.47 14.89 -4.22
CA ALA A 418 27.29 15.76 -5.05
C ALA A 418 26.52 17.00 -5.52
N SER A 419 25.27 16.84 -5.95
CA SER A 419 24.40 17.94 -6.38
C SER A 419 24.09 18.91 -5.24
N LEU A 420 23.86 18.42 -4.02
CA LEU A 420 23.63 19.24 -2.83
C LEU A 420 24.90 19.98 -2.39
N ILE A 421 26.05 19.29 -2.31
CA ILE A 421 27.33 19.84 -1.89
C ILE A 421 27.79 20.94 -2.86
N THR A 422 27.73 20.69 -4.16
CA THR A 422 28.11 21.68 -5.18
C THR A 422 27.17 22.88 -5.26
N SER A 423 25.99 22.76 -4.70
CA SER A 423 24.95 23.79 -4.73
C SER A 423 24.55 24.30 -3.33
N TRP A 424 25.28 23.95 -2.29
CA TRP A 424 24.89 24.17 -0.89
C TRP A 424 24.60 25.64 -0.50
N LYS A 425 25.21 26.60 -1.22
CA LYS A 425 24.93 28.04 -1.03
C LYS A 425 23.63 28.52 -1.68
N LYS A 426 22.99 27.69 -2.51
CA LYS A 426 21.71 28.03 -3.14
C LYS A 426 20.56 27.78 -2.18
N GLN A 427 19.60 28.68 -2.14
CA GLN A 427 18.41 28.58 -1.28
C GLN A 427 17.69 27.23 -1.43
N THR A 428 17.56 26.72 -2.66
CA THR A 428 16.91 25.42 -2.92
C THR A 428 17.70 24.25 -2.30
N ALA A 429 19.05 24.31 -2.30
CA ALA A 429 19.87 23.28 -1.65
C ALA A 429 19.70 23.30 -0.13
N ILE A 430 19.62 24.50 0.46
CA ILE A 430 19.35 24.68 1.90
C ILE A 430 17.98 24.09 2.27
N HIS A 431 16.96 24.36 1.45
CA HIS A 431 15.62 23.81 1.67
C HIS A 431 15.58 22.28 1.55
N TRP A 432 16.27 21.68 0.58
CA TRP A 432 16.42 20.24 0.47
C TRP A 432 17.19 19.64 1.66
N GLY A 433 18.25 20.32 2.12
CA GLY A 433 18.99 19.93 3.33
C GLY A 433 18.10 19.95 4.58
N MET A 434 17.27 20.98 4.71
CA MET A 434 16.28 21.07 5.79
C MET A 434 15.24 19.93 5.72
N PHE A 435 14.70 19.67 4.53
CA PHE A 435 13.77 18.54 4.32
C PHE A 435 14.40 17.23 4.75
N LEU A 436 15.60 16.91 4.24
CA LEU A 436 16.33 15.69 4.59
C LEU A 436 16.64 15.62 6.09
N GLY A 437 17.04 16.74 6.69
CA GLY A 437 17.30 16.83 8.14
C GLY A 437 16.06 16.50 8.97
N ILE A 438 14.89 17.08 8.64
CA ILE A 438 13.63 16.77 9.30
C ILE A 438 13.26 15.29 9.14
N VAL A 439 13.38 14.75 7.91
CA VAL A 439 13.11 13.33 7.65
C VAL A 439 14.00 12.44 8.49
N LEU A 440 15.31 12.71 8.54
CA LEU A 440 16.25 11.89 9.30
C LEU A 440 15.98 11.95 10.82
N VAL A 441 15.74 13.13 11.38
CA VAL A 441 15.44 13.29 12.81
C VAL A 441 14.21 12.48 13.22
N ILE A 442 13.18 12.43 12.38
CA ILE A 442 11.95 11.68 12.69
C ILE A 442 12.08 10.19 12.33
N ALA A 443 12.60 9.89 11.15
CA ALA A 443 12.62 8.52 10.64
C ALA A 443 13.67 7.63 11.30
N LEU A 444 14.88 8.14 11.65
CA LEU A 444 15.94 7.30 12.20
C LEU A 444 15.53 6.58 13.50
N PRO A 445 14.93 7.23 14.51
CA PRO A 445 14.45 6.53 15.70
C PRO A 445 13.46 5.40 15.35
N ILE A 446 12.56 5.63 14.39
CA ILE A 446 11.55 4.66 13.95
C ILE A 446 12.23 3.47 13.26
N LEU A 447 13.15 3.75 12.34
CA LEU A 447 13.87 2.72 11.60
C LEU A 447 14.70 1.82 12.52
N PHE A 448 15.42 2.39 13.48
CA PHE A 448 16.21 1.61 14.43
C PHE A 448 15.37 0.84 15.45
N THR A 449 14.22 1.39 15.86
CA THR A 449 13.37 0.74 16.87
C THR A 449 12.56 -0.42 16.27
N PHE A 450 12.08 -0.28 15.04
CA PHE A 450 11.14 -1.23 14.41
C PHE A 450 11.70 -1.84 13.11
N THR A 451 11.90 -1.03 12.07
CA THR A 451 12.13 -1.51 10.71
C THR A 451 13.41 -2.34 10.57
N PHE A 452 14.54 -1.87 11.11
CA PHE A 452 15.80 -2.62 10.99
C PHE A 452 15.81 -3.91 11.80
N LYS A 453 15.07 -3.96 12.91
CA LYS A 453 14.90 -5.19 13.68
C LYS A 453 14.12 -6.25 12.88
N GLN A 454 13.09 -5.85 12.16
CA GLN A 454 12.37 -6.74 11.27
C GLN A 454 13.24 -7.15 10.08
N ALA A 455 13.92 -6.20 9.45
CA ALA A 455 14.73 -6.44 8.26
C ALA A 455 16.04 -7.21 8.53
N SER A 456 16.42 -7.42 9.81
CA SER A 456 17.57 -8.26 10.19
C SER A 456 17.26 -9.76 10.17
N GLY A 457 15.99 -10.16 9.98
CA GLY A 457 15.60 -11.56 9.79
C GLY A 457 16.17 -12.14 8.49
N ASP A 458 16.35 -13.46 8.47
CA ASP A 458 16.87 -14.18 7.32
C ASP A 458 16.02 -13.94 6.05
N ASN A 459 16.69 -13.79 4.93
CA ASN A 459 16.08 -13.59 3.61
C ASN A 459 15.22 -12.32 3.45
N PHE A 460 15.31 -11.35 4.36
CA PHE A 460 14.48 -10.15 4.30
C PHE A 460 14.91 -9.23 3.14
N VAL A 461 16.20 -8.91 3.05
CA VAL A 461 16.76 -8.14 1.92
C VAL A 461 17.73 -9.01 1.16
N ARG A 462 17.45 -9.29 -0.11
CA ARG A 462 18.27 -10.16 -0.95
C ARG A 462 18.29 -9.75 -2.41
N GLY A 463 19.33 -10.14 -3.12
CA GLY A 463 19.39 -10.00 -4.58
C GLY A 463 18.56 -11.07 -5.26
N PHE A 464 17.60 -10.63 -6.09
CA PHE A 464 16.80 -11.53 -6.91
C PHE A 464 16.30 -10.75 -8.13
N PHE A 465 16.84 -11.06 -9.30
CA PHE A 465 16.48 -10.36 -10.53
C PHE A 465 15.25 -10.95 -11.19
N ASN A 466 14.39 -10.09 -11.72
CA ASN A 466 13.15 -10.47 -12.42
C ASN A 466 12.29 -11.44 -11.59
N TRP A 467 12.22 -11.19 -10.29
CA TRP A 467 11.61 -12.03 -9.27
C TRP A 467 10.12 -12.31 -9.53
N ASN A 468 9.42 -11.41 -10.20
CA ASN A 468 8.00 -11.59 -10.55
C ASN A 468 7.80 -12.64 -11.67
N ASN A 469 8.85 -12.89 -12.46
CA ASN A 469 8.90 -13.90 -13.51
C ASN A 469 9.52 -15.22 -12.99
N SER A 470 9.06 -15.69 -11.84
CA SER A 470 9.70 -16.80 -11.10
C SER A 470 8.99 -18.14 -11.23
N ASN A 471 7.89 -18.23 -11.97
CA ASN A 471 7.24 -19.52 -12.20
C ASN A 471 8.11 -20.41 -13.11
N VAL A 472 8.67 -21.47 -12.53
CA VAL A 472 9.64 -22.36 -13.18
C VAL A 472 9.08 -23.04 -14.43
N GLU A 473 7.79 -23.39 -14.42
CA GLU A 473 7.15 -24.12 -15.52
C GLU A 473 6.84 -23.24 -16.73
N THR A 474 6.53 -21.96 -16.50
CA THR A 474 6.05 -21.05 -17.55
C THR A 474 6.92 -19.81 -17.72
N MET A 475 8.16 -19.88 -17.27
CA MET A 475 9.08 -18.74 -17.25
C MET A 475 9.36 -18.18 -18.64
N ASP A 476 8.92 -16.95 -18.87
CA ASP A 476 9.16 -16.20 -20.10
C ASP A 476 10.56 -15.56 -20.12
N ASN A 477 11.07 -15.15 -21.29
CA ASN A 477 12.20 -14.22 -21.30
C ASN A 477 11.73 -12.83 -20.83
N TYR A 478 12.67 -11.97 -20.40
CA TYR A 478 12.39 -10.67 -19.80
C TYR A 478 11.42 -9.81 -20.62
N ILE A 479 11.64 -9.70 -21.92
CA ILE A 479 10.80 -8.87 -22.81
C ILE A 479 9.41 -9.48 -22.96
N VAL A 480 9.30 -10.78 -23.16
CA VAL A 480 8.00 -11.48 -23.31
C VAL A 480 7.21 -11.38 -22.03
N PHE A 481 7.86 -11.58 -20.86
CA PHE A 481 7.20 -11.43 -19.56
C PHE A 481 6.56 -10.05 -19.40
N TYR A 482 7.32 -8.99 -19.64
CA TYR A 482 6.78 -7.64 -19.48
C TYR A 482 5.80 -7.24 -20.59
N LEU A 483 5.93 -7.76 -21.80
CA LEU A 483 4.90 -7.57 -22.83
C LEU A 483 3.57 -8.24 -22.46
N LYS A 484 3.61 -9.44 -21.88
CA LYS A 484 2.41 -10.12 -21.37
C LYS A 484 1.75 -9.34 -20.23
N ASN A 485 2.56 -8.91 -19.27
CA ASN A 485 2.11 -8.33 -18.01
C ASN A 485 1.78 -6.84 -18.08
N LEU A 486 2.51 -6.05 -18.85
CA LEU A 486 2.31 -4.60 -19.02
C LEU A 486 1.70 -4.23 -20.36
N GLY A 487 1.80 -5.11 -21.38
CA GLY A 487 1.27 -4.84 -22.70
C GLY A 487 1.82 -3.56 -23.31
N VAL A 488 0.92 -2.66 -23.71
CA VAL A 488 1.28 -1.34 -24.28
C VAL A 488 2.10 -0.49 -23.29
N MET A 489 1.93 -0.70 -22.00
CA MET A 489 2.65 0.03 -20.96
C MET A 489 4.08 -0.47 -20.73
N PHE A 490 4.53 -1.51 -21.40
CA PHE A 490 5.95 -1.82 -21.56
C PHE A 490 6.54 -1.04 -22.75
N ILE A 491 5.81 -0.96 -23.85
CA ILE A 491 6.27 -0.34 -25.11
C ILE A 491 6.34 1.19 -24.99
N LEU A 492 5.30 1.83 -24.48
CA LEU A 492 5.16 3.29 -24.47
C LEU A 492 6.24 4.01 -23.64
N PRO A 493 6.61 3.57 -22.41
CA PRO A 493 7.73 4.16 -21.69
C PRO A 493 9.06 4.04 -22.44
N VAL A 494 9.32 2.88 -23.08
CA VAL A 494 10.52 2.66 -23.91
C VAL A 494 10.55 3.65 -25.08
N LEU A 495 9.45 3.78 -25.81
CA LEU A 495 9.33 4.75 -26.90
C LEU A 495 9.47 6.20 -26.40
N SER A 496 8.90 6.52 -25.23
CA SER A 496 9.01 7.85 -24.62
C SER A 496 10.46 8.17 -24.19
N LEU A 497 11.25 7.19 -23.74
CA LEU A 497 12.68 7.36 -23.46
C LEU A 497 13.48 7.68 -24.72
N ILE A 498 13.17 7.02 -25.84
CA ILE A 498 13.89 7.19 -27.11
C ILE A 498 13.44 8.47 -27.82
N PHE A 499 12.15 8.62 -28.08
CA PHE A 499 11.57 9.64 -28.95
C PHE A 499 10.91 10.80 -28.20
N GLY A 500 10.58 10.62 -26.94
CA GLY A 500 9.85 11.60 -26.13
C GLY A 500 10.64 12.89 -25.88
N THR A 501 9.98 13.85 -25.29
CA THR A 501 10.55 15.15 -24.94
C THR A 501 11.53 15.06 -23.77
N LYS A 502 12.40 16.05 -23.62
CA LYS A 502 13.31 16.15 -22.48
C LYS A 502 12.55 16.20 -21.14
N LYS A 503 11.37 16.83 -21.09
CA LYS A 503 10.53 16.91 -19.88
C LYS A 503 10.00 15.54 -19.48
N GLN A 504 9.51 14.75 -20.44
CA GLN A 504 9.04 13.37 -20.19
C GLN A 504 10.18 12.52 -19.62
N ARG A 505 11.35 12.50 -20.27
CA ARG A 505 12.53 11.76 -19.77
C ARG A 505 12.96 12.19 -18.37
N ARG A 506 12.95 13.50 -18.05
CA ARG A 506 13.28 14.00 -16.71
C ARG A 506 12.35 13.46 -15.64
N ILE A 507 11.05 13.41 -15.90
CA ILE A 507 10.07 12.87 -14.96
C ILE A 507 10.20 11.34 -14.80
N MET A 508 10.55 10.63 -15.88
CA MET A 508 10.72 9.18 -15.86
C MET A 508 12.01 8.73 -15.18
N MET A 509 13.09 9.54 -15.19
CA MET A 509 14.39 9.12 -14.69
C MET A 509 14.39 8.63 -13.22
N PRO A 510 13.83 9.36 -12.24
CA PRO A 510 13.73 8.85 -10.86
C PRO A 510 12.95 7.55 -10.77
N ALA A 511 11.84 7.45 -11.51
CA ALA A 511 11.02 6.25 -11.57
C ALA A 511 11.75 5.06 -12.20
N LEU A 512 12.60 5.30 -13.21
CA LEU A 512 13.44 4.25 -13.80
C LEU A 512 14.47 3.71 -12.79
N PHE A 513 15.10 4.57 -11.98
CA PHE A 513 15.98 4.13 -10.90
C PHE A 513 15.24 3.28 -9.88
N LEU A 514 14.04 3.71 -9.47
CA LEU A 514 13.21 2.94 -8.54
C LEU A 514 12.82 1.57 -9.13
N TRP A 515 12.46 1.53 -10.41
CA TRP A 515 12.16 0.28 -11.12
C TRP A 515 13.37 -0.65 -11.13
N LEU A 516 14.55 -0.16 -11.53
CA LEU A 516 15.77 -0.97 -11.61
C LEU A 516 16.21 -1.48 -10.22
N ILE A 517 16.17 -0.65 -9.19
CA ILE A 517 16.48 -1.09 -7.82
C ILE A 517 15.51 -2.22 -7.41
N SER A 518 14.22 -2.05 -7.66
CA SER A 518 13.22 -3.06 -7.33
C SER A 518 13.32 -4.33 -8.17
N GLU A 519 13.94 -4.26 -9.34
CA GLU A 519 14.17 -5.40 -10.25
C GLU A 519 15.30 -6.31 -9.74
N PHE A 520 16.32 -5.74 -9.08
CA PHE A 520 17.50 -6.45 -8.60
C PHE A 520 17.45 -6.82 -7.13
N VAL A 521 16.62 -6.12 -6.33
CA VAL A 521 16.59 -6.27 -4.88
C VAL A 521 15.17 -6.52 -4.40
N LEU A 522 14.99 -7.62 -3.68
CA LEU A 522 13.80 -7.84 -2.86
C LEU A 522 14.02 -7.24 -1.47
N PHE A 523 13.02 -6.53 -0.96
CA PHE A 523 13.05 -5.86 0.33
C PHE A 523 12.19 -6.55 1.40
N GLN A 524 11.62 -7.70 1.08
CA GLN A 524 10.85 -8.54 2.00
C GLN A 524 10.94 -10.02 1.59
N PRO A 525 10.66 -10.97 2.51
CA PRO A 525 10.59 -12.38 2.19
C PRO A 525 9.56 -12.70 1.10
N ASN A 526 8.39 -12.04 1.12
CA ASN A 526 7.38 -12.19 0.08
C ASN A 526 7.72 -11.35 -1.17
N PRO A 527 8.05 -11.96 -2.32
CA PRO A 527 8.36 -11.23 -3.54
C PRO A 527 7.22 -10.32 -4.03
N TYR A 528 5.97 -10.70 -3.79
CA TYR A 528 4.78 -9.93 -4.15
C TYR A 528 4.84 -8.47 -3.67
N ASP A 529 5.39 -8.25 -2.49
CA ASP A 529 5.43 -6.93 -1.86
C ASP A 529 6.31 -5.92 -2.60
N ASN A 530 7.29 -6.38 -3.39
CA ASN A 530 8.11 -5.51 -4.23
C ASN A 530 7.32 -4.81 -5.36
N ASN A 531 6.15 -5.35 -5.75
CA ASN A 531 5.21 -4.66 -6.65
C ASN A 531 4.83 -3.27 -6.14
N LYS A 532 4.79 -3.06 -4.82
CA LYS A 532 4.47 -1.77 -4.19
C LYS A 532 5.45 -0.67 -4.59
N LEU A 533 6.70 -0.99 -4.86
CA LEU A 533 7.73 -0.07 -5.39
C LEU A 533 7.57 0.15 -6.89
N MET A 534 7.40 -0.94 -7.64
CA MET A 534 7.25 -0.88 -9.09
C MET A 534 5.99 -0.09 -9.51
N LEU A 535 4.90 -0.19 -8.77
CA LEU A 535 3.67 0.54 -9.05
C LEU A 535 3.81 2.06 -8.83
N VAL A 536 4.68 2.50 -7.94
CA VAL A 536 5.04 3.93 -7.83
C VAL A 536 5.77 4.39 -9.09
N SER A 537 6.72 3.60 -9.60
CA SER A 537 7.39 3.89 -10.88
C SER A 537 6.40 3.89 -12.05
N TYR A 538 5.49 2.92 -12.05
CA TYR A 538 4.46 2.76 -13.06
C TYR A 538 3.56 4.00 -13.18
N PHE A 539 3.22 4.67 -12.07
CA PHE A 539 2.49 5.94 -12.11
C PHE A 539 3.19 6.99 -12.99
N PHE A 540 4.50 7.18 -12.82
CA PHE A 540 5.25 8.16 -13.62
C PHE A 540 5.38 7.72 -15.08
N PHE A 541 5.47 6.43 -15.34
CA PHE A 541 5.45 5.88 -16.69
C PHE A 541 4.08 6.10 -17.36
N CYS A 542 2.97 5.91 -16.65
CA CYS A 542 1.63 6.21 -17.16
C CYS A 542 1.48 7.69 -17.54
N VAL A 543 1.94 8.59 -16.67
CA VAL A 543 1.85 10.03 -16.90
C VAL A 543 2.70 10.43 -18.13
N ALA A 544 3.95 9.96 -18.23
CA ALA A 544 4.80 10.28 -19.37
C ALA A 544 4.30 9.65 -20.68
N SER A 545 3.81 8.41 -20.64
CA SER A 545 3.26 7.70 -21.80
C SER A 545 1.98 8.33 -22.32
N ALA A 546 1.10 8.77 -21.44
CA ALA A 546 -0.14 9.46 -21.85
C ALA A 546 0.17 10.78 -22.58
N ASP A 547 1.15 11.55 -22.09
CA ASP A 547 1.63 12.77 -22.75
C ASP A 547 2.28 12.44 -24.11
N PHE A 548 3.13 11.42 -24.14
CA PHE A 548 3.81 10.97 -25.37
C PHE A 548 2.81 10.53 -26.45
N VAL A 549 1.85 9.66 -26.13
CA VAL A 549 0.82 9.18 -27.06
C VAL A 549 0.01 10.34 -27.61
N TRP A 550 -0.41 11.26 -26.73
CA TRP A 550 -1.22 12.40 -27.11
C TRP A 550 -0.48 13.34 -28.07
N ASP A 551 0.78 13.67 -27.78
CA ASP A 551 1.58 14.58 -28.62
C ASP A 551 2.02 13.90 -29.91
N THR A 552 2.37 12.62 -29.90
CA THR A 552 2.70 11.86 -31.11
C THR A 552 1.53 11.83 -32.09
N ALA A 553 0.33 11.62 -31.57
CA ALA A 553 -0.89 11.65 -32.39
C ALA A 553 -1.16 13.04 -32.99
N VAL A 554 -0.87 14.14 -32.25
CA VAL A 554 -0.99 15.51 -32.77
C VAL A 554 0.04 15.77 -33.86
N ASN A 555 1.31 15.51 -33.59
CA ASN A 555 2.42 15.77 -34.53
C ASN A 555 2.26 14.99 -35.84
N PHE A 556 1.77 13.73 -35.75
CA PHE A 556 1.48 12.94 -36.93
C PHE A 556 0.33 13.52 -37.76
N CYS A 557 -0.72 14.05 -37.11
CA CYS A 557 -1.81 14.73 -37.79
C CYS A 557 -1.36 15.99 -38.52
N GLU A 558 -0.45 16.76 -37.92
CA GLU A 558 0.13 17.97 -38.54
C GLU A 558 1.06 17.62 -39.71
N PHE A 559 1.89 16.59 -39.57
CA PHE A 559 2.82 16.14 -40.61
C PHE A 559 2.10 15.70 -41.89
N THR A 560 0.99 15.01 -41.79
CA THR A 560 0.30 14.42 -42.93
C THR A 560 -0.61 15.40 -43.68
N LYS A 561 -0.83 16.61 -43.18
CA LYS A 561 -1.69 17.70 -43.79
C LYS A 561 -3.09 17.23 -44.21
N LYS A 562 -3.52 16.02 -43.90
CA LYS A 562 -4.79 15.43 -44.28
C LYS A 562 -5.61 15.11 -43.04
N ARG A 563 -6.90 15.39 -43.09
CA ARG A 563 -8.10 14.97 -42.30
C ARG A 563 -7.91 13.90 -41.18
N ILE A 564 -6.75 13.80 -40.51
CA ILE A 564 -6.44 12.77 -39.54
C ILE A 564 -6.83 13.19 -38.11
N HIS A 565 -7.86 14.04 -37.95
CA HIS A 565 -8.50 14.23 -36.67
C HIS A 565 -8.99 12.91 -36.03
N ILE A 566 -9.16 11.86 -36.84
CA ILE A 566 -9.56 10.51 -36.44
C ILE A 566 -8.38 9.71 -35.83
N LEU A 567 -7.13 9.96 -36.23
CA LEU A 567 -6.01 9.15 -35.76
C LEU A 567 -5.76 9.27 -34.25
N ARG A 568 -5.88 10.48 -33.70
CA ARG A 568 -5.72 10.65 -32.24
C ARG A 568 -6.74 9.84 -31.44
N PRO A 569 -8.07 10.00 -31.63
CA PRO A 569 -9.03 9.21 -30.89
C PRO A 569 -8.84 7.71 -31.14
N VAL A 570 -8.50 7.28 -32.34
CA VAL A 570 -8.24 5.85 -32.65
C VAL A 570 -7.03 5.35 -31.85
N LEU A 571 -5.87 6.04 -31.91
CA LEU A 571 -4.67 5.63 -31.19
C LEU A 571 -4.90 5.63 -29.67
N VAL A 572 -5.51 6.69 -29.13
CA VAL A 572 -5.85 6.78 -27.70
C VAL A 572 -6.80 5.67 -27.29
N THR A 573 -7.80 5.36 -28.10
CA THR A 573 -8.76 4.26 -27.82
C THR A 573 -8.07 2.89 -27.83
N ILE A 574 -7.22 2.62 -28.82
CA ILE A 574 -6.46 1.34 -28.88
C ILE A 574 -5.57 1.21 -27.63
N VAL A 575 -4.81 2.25 -27.29
CA VAL A 575 -3.95 2.24 -26.08
C VAL A 575 -4.78 2.07 -24.82
N ALA A 576 -5.92 2.76 -24.72
CA ALA A 576 -6.81 2.63 -23.58
C ALA A 576 -7.37 1.20 -23.46
N ILE A 577 -7.92 0.63 -24.52
CA ILE A 577 -8.47 -0.74 -24.49
C ILE A 577 -7.38 -1.76 -24.13
N LEU A 578 -6.25 -1.76 -24.84
CA LEU A 578 -5.19 -2.74 -24.61
C LEU A 578 -4.51 -2.56 -23.24
N GLY A 579 -4.48 -1.35 -22.71
CA GLY A 579 -3.88 -1.04 -21.41
C GLY A 579 -4.80 -1.23 -20.21
N THR A 580 -6.14 -1.37 -20.43
CA THR A 580 -7.12 -1.36 -19.33
C THR A 580 -8.04 -2.58 -19.27
N LEU A 581 -8.18 -3.34 -20.34
CA LEU A 581 -9.17 -4.42 -20.43
C LEU A 581 -8.94 -5.52 -19.39
N ALA A 582 -7.69 -5.96 -19.19
CA ALA A 582 -7.39 -6.99 -18.20
C ALA A 582 -7.82 -6.58 -16.79
N ALA A 583 -7.51 -5.35 -16.40
CA ALA A 583 -7.90 -4.81 -15.11
C ALA A 583 -9.42 -4.63 -14.97
N ALA A 584 -10.10 -4.17 -16.02
CA ALA A 584 -11.56 -4.03 -16.00
C ALA A 584 -12.26 -5.39 -15.75
N LEU A 585 -11.76 -6.46 -16.37
CA LEU A 585 -12.26 -7.80 -16.13
C LEU A 585 -11.92 -8.32 -14.72
N THR A 586 -10.72 -8.04 -14.20
CA THR A 586 -10.35 -8.34 -12.80
C THR A 586 -11.28 -7.61 -11.82
N MET A 587 -11.57 -6.34 -12.07
CA MET A 587 -12.53 -5.59 -11.28
C MET A 587 -13.94 -6.21 -11.35
N GLY A 588 -14.37 -6.68 -12.53
CA GLY A 588 -15.63 -7.41 -12.68
C GLY A 588 -15.66 -8.69 -11.82
N ARG A 589 -14.54 -9.41 -11.72
CA ARG A 589 -14.41 -10.59 -10.87
C ARG A 589 -14.53 -10.25 -9.39
N GLU A 590 -13.81 -9.21 -8.93
CA GLU A 590 -13.81 -8.81 -7.53
C GLU A 590 -15.18 -8.28 -7.06
N ALA A 591 -15.94 -7.65 -7.97
CA ALA A 591 -17.27 -7.14 -7.66
C ALA A 591 -18.30 -8.23 -7.30
N VAL A 592 -18.08 -9.47 -7.72
CA VAL A 592 -18.97 -10.61 -7.47
C VAL A 592 -18.36 -11.68 -6.55
N ALA A 593 -17.11 -11.48 -6.12
CA ALA A 593 -16.43 -12.41 -5.23
C ALA A 593 -17.04 -12.33 -3.82
N ASP A 594 -17.45 -13.47 -3.30
CA ASP A 594 -18.01 -13.59 -1.94
C ASP A 594 -17.56 -14.91 -1.34
N TYR A 595 -16.82 -14.83 -0.24
CA TYR A 595 -16.27 -15.99 0.46
C TYR A 595 -16.50 -15.86 1.96
N GLU A 596 -16.95 -16.95 2.56
CA GLU A 596 -17.05 -17.04 4.01
C GLU A 596 -15.64 -17.02 4.62
N LEU A 597 -15.35 -15.98 5.41
CA LEU A 597 -14.07 -15.82 6.09
C LEU A 597 -14.11 -16.51 7.47
N TYR A 598 -15.20 -16.30 8.21
CA TYR A 598 -15.48 -16.94 9.51
C TYR A 598 -16.91 -17.44 9.55
N SER A 599 -17.08 -18.73 9.84
CA SER A 599 -18.39 -19.35 9.93
C SER A 599 -19.18 -18.85 11.15
N ALA A 600 -20.49 -19.06 11.14
CA ALA A 600 -21.40 -18.61 12.21
C ALA A 600 -21.03 -19.19 13.57
N GLU A 601 -20.50 -20.42 13.61
CA GLU A 601 -20.04 -21.13 14.80
C GLU A 601 -18.86 -20.40 15.44
N TYR A 602 -17.83 -20.07 14.66
CA TYR A 602 -16.65 -19.33 15.14
C TYR A 602 -16.98 -17.89 15.50
N VAL A 603 -17.89 -17.23 14.79
CA VAL A 603 -18.40 -15.91 15.18
C VAL A 603 -19.16 -15.98 16.51
N SER A 604 -19.93 -17.04 16.75
CA SER A 604 -20.62 -17.27 18.02
C SER A 604 -19.62 -17.52 19.16
N LEU A 605 -18.62 -18.37 18.94
CA LEU A 605 -17.53 -18.61 19.88
C LEU A 605 -16.81 -17.29 20.23
N CYS A 606 -16.44 -16.48 19.25
CA CYS A 606 -15.75 -15.21 19.49
C CYS A 606 -16.58 -14.22 20.31
N LYS A 607 -17.92 -14.21 20.14
CA LYS A 607 -18.82 -13.42 21.01
C LYS A 607 -18.79 -13.89 22.46
N TRP A 608 -18.73 -15.20 22.66
CA TRP A 608 -18.61 -15.78 24.00
C TRP A 608 -17.25 -15.45 24.64
N ILE A 609 -16.15 -15.61 23.89
CA ILE A 609 -14.79 -15.27 24.34
C ILE A 609 -14.71 -13.80 24.74
N GLU A 610 -15.21 -12.87 23.92
CA GLU A 610 -15.19 -11.43 24.26
C GLU A 610 -15.86 -11.10 25.59
N LYS A 611 -16.85 -11.88 25.98
CA LYS A 611 -17.66 -11.66 27.19
C LYS A 611 -17.11 -12.35 28.44
N ASN A 612 -16.45 -13.49 28.29
CA ASN A 612 -16.16 -14.42 29.39
C ASN A 612 -14.67 -14.60 29.67
N THR A 613 -13.78 -13.95 28.90
CA THR A 613 -12.32 -14.09 29.05
C THR A 613 -11.64 -12.73 29.07
N GLU A 614 -10.42 -12.70 29.62
CA GLU A 614 -9.64 -11.49 29.68
C GLU A 614 -8.82 -11.24 28.37
N PRO A 615 -8.52 -9.99 28.02
CA PRO A 615 -7.70 -9.68 26.84
C PRO A 615 -6.28 -10.29 26.84
N SER A 616 -5.75 -10.60 28.02
CA SER A 616 -4.41 -11.20 28.21
C SER A 616 -4.38 -12.72 28.05
N ASP A 617 -5.57 -13.38 28.04
CA ASP A 617 -5.63 -14.83 27.97
C ASP A 617 -5.03 -15.38 26.69
N ILE A 618 -4.38 -16.54 26.79
CA ILE A 618 -3.71 -17.23 25.70
C ILE A 618 -4.50 -18.49 25.38
N PHE A 619 -4.85 -18.61 24.11
CA PHE A 619 -5.60 -19.76 23.59
C PHE A 619 -4.68 -20.74 22.86
N LEU A 620 -4.79 -22.02 23.19
CA LEU A 620 -4.31 -23.09 22.34
C LEU A 620 -5.38 -23.35 21.27
N THR A 621 -5.03 -23.14 20.02
CA THR A 621 -5.89 -23.37 18.84
C THR A 621 -5.06 -23.74 17.64
N ALA A 622 -5.66 -24.26 16.59
CA ALA A 622 -4.96 -24.59 15.35
C ALA A 622 -4.32 -23.33 14.73
N ASN A 623 -3.14 -23.49 14.13
CA ASN A 623 -2.40 -22.44 13.44
C ASN A 623 -2.93 -22.14 12.03
N ASN A 624 -4.22 -22.25 11.81
CA ASN A 624 -4.85 -22.02 10.55
C ASN A 624 -4.73 -20.55 10.07
N HIS A 625 -4.76 -20.34 8.75
CA HIS A 625 -4.56 -19.03 8.15
C HIS A 625 -5.59 -17.99 8.65
N ASN A 626 -6.86 -18.36 8.72
CA ASN A 626 -7.96 -17.50 9.13
C ASN A 626 -8.43 -17.83 10.56
N ASN A 627 -7.58 -17.59 11.55
CA ASN A 627 -7.92 -17.84 12.94
C ASN A 627 -8.85 -16.75 13.49
N ALA A 628 -10.13 -17.12 13.74
CA ALA A 628 -11.15 -16.18 14.20
C ALA A 628 -10.86 -15.63 15.61
N ILE A 629 -10.28 -16.43 16.51
CA ILE A 629 -10.03 -16.03 17.92
C ILE A 629 -9.06 -14.87 17.97
N ALA A 630 -7.86 -15.02 17.37
CA ALA A 630 -6.88 -13.94 17.33
C ALA A 630 -7.42 -12.69 16.63
N SER A 631 -8.16 -12.88 15.52
CA SER A 631 -8.58 -11.77 14.65
C SER A 631 -9.75 -10.98 15.20
N LEU A 632 -10.78 -11.66 15.71
CA LEU A 632 -12.03 -11.01 16.12
C LEU A 632 -12.01 -10.59 17.57
N THR A 633 -11.28 -11.32 18.42
CA THR A 633 -11.30 -11.07 19.86
C THR A 633 -10.09 -10.32 20.38
N GLY A 634 -8.98 -10.31 19.62
CA GLY A 634 -7.72 -9.69 20.03
C GLY A 634 -7.01 -10.42 21.17
N ARG A 635 -7.39 -11.69 21.45
CA ARG A 635 -6.67 -12.57 22.39
C ARG A 635 -5.43 -13.12 21.72
N ASN A 636 -4.50 -13.57 22.57
CA ASN A 636 -3.30 -14.25 22.10
C ASN A 636 -3.61 -15.71 21.75
N ILE A 637 -2.91 -16.24 20.76
CA ILE A 637 -2.85 -17.68 20.48
C ILE A 637 -1.39 -18.13 20.50
N VAL A 638 -1.12 -19.36 20.90
CA VAL A 638 0.27 -19.86 21.07
C VAL A 638 1.09 -19.70 19.80
N CYS A 639 0.52 -20.10 18.65
CA CYS A 639 1.13 -19.94 17.35
C CYS A 639 0.05 -19.76 16.29
N GLY A 640 0.15 -18.72 15.49
CA GLY A 640 -0.75 -18.47 14.37
C GLY A 640 -0.22 -18.97 13.04
N SER A 641 -0.79 -18.44 11.95
CA SER A 641 -0.43 -18.85 10.58
C SER A 641 1.07 -18.70 10.29
N GLY A 642 1.71 -19.83 9.98
CA GLY A 642 3.12 -19.87 9.60
C GLY A 642 3.44 -18.99 8.39
N SER A 643 2.50 -18.81 7.44
CA SER A 643 2.71 -17.92 6.29
C SER A 643 2.88 -16.46 6.72
N PHE A 644 2.07 -15.94 7.64
CA PHE A 644 2.24 -14.57 8.15
C PHE A 644 3.55 -14.41 8.91
N LEU A 645 3.87 -15.37 9.79
CA LEU A 645 5.07 -15.32 10.60
C LEU A 645 6.34 -15.38 9.73
N TYR A 646 6.37 -16.30 8.76
CA TYR A 646 7.46 -16.40 7.79
C TYR A 646 7.67 -15.12 6.97
N PHE A 647 6.60 -14.56 6.38
CA PHE A 647 6.71 -13.35 5.59
C PHE A 647 7.03 -12.09 6.42
N HIS A 648 6.84 -12.16 7.73
CA HIS A 648 7.29 -11.12 8.65
C HIS A 648 8.72 -11.34 9.19
N GLY A 649 9.40 -12.41 8.74
CA GLY A 649 10.78 -12.73 9.13
C GLY A 649 10.91 -13.25 10.56
N LEU A 650 9.89 -13.93 11.09
CA LEU A 650 9.83 -14.43 12.45
C LEU A 650 10.14 -15.95 12.47
N ASP A 651 10.87 -16.36 13.50
CA ASP A 651 11.04 -17.79 13.81
C ASP A 651 9.87 -18.26 14.69
N TYR A 652 9.16 -19.27 14.24
CA TYR A 652 7.97 -19.82 14.88
C TYR A 652 7.98 -21.36 14.93
N ALA A 653 9.01 -22.00 14.39
CA ALA A 653 9.03 -23.45 14.20
C ALA A 653 8.88 -24.22 15.52
N ALA A 654 9.47 -23.72 16.59
CA ALA A 654 9.36 -24.34 17.92
C ALA A 654 7.93 -24.27 18.46
N GLN A 655 7.28 -23.10 18.37
CA GLN A 655 5.91 -22.92 18.84
C GLN A 655 4.92 -23.74 18.02
N GLU A 656 5.11 -23.84 16.71
CA GLU A 656 4.28 -24.66 15.83
C GLU A 656 4.37 -26.14 16.18
N ALA A 657 5.58 -26.64 16.43
CA ALA A 657 5.81 -28.01 16.86
C ALA A 657 5.20 -28.28 18.24
N ASP A 658 5.32 -27.35 19.18
CA ASP A 658 4.77 -27.45 20.52
C ASP A 658 3.23 -27.45 20.51
N VAL A 659 2.57 -26.62 19.65
CA VAL A 659 1.12 -26.65 19.46
C VAL A 659 0.67 -28.04 19.01
N LYS A 660 1.35 -28.65 18.04
CA LYS A 660 1.07 -30.02 17.61
C LYS A 660 1.21 -31.01 18.76
N THR A 661 2.29 -30.92 19.53
CA THR A 661 2.56 -31.81 20.67
C THR A 661 1.49 -31.68 21.75
N MET A 662 1.02 -30.49 22.07
CA MET A 662 -0.03 -30.26 23.06
C MET A 662 -1.35 -30.93 22.67
N TYR A 663 -1.68 -31.04 21.39
CA TYR A 663 -2.88 -31.76 20.93
C TYR A 663 -2.67 -33.26 20.85
N GLU A 664 -1.51 -33.75 20.42
CA GLU A 664 -1.28 -35.13 20.05
C GLU A 664 -0.65 -35.96 21.16
N ASN A 665 0.06 -35.36 22.12
CA ASN A 665 0.78 -36.06 23.19
C ASN A 665 0.29 -35.64 24.60
N PRO A 666 -0.58 -36.45 25.24
CA PRO A 666 -1.09 -36.16 26.59
C PRO A 666 0.01 -36.01 27.66
N GLU A 667 1.11 -36.78 27.58
CA GLU A 667 2.16 -36.77 28.60
C GLU A 667 2.99 -35.46 28.61
N ALA A 668 3.15 -34.84 27.45
CA ALA A 668 3.91 -33.58 27.32
C ALA A 668 3.02 -32.35 27.43
N ARG A 669 1.71 -32.51 27.38
CA ARG A 669 0.72 -31.42 27.29
C ARG A 669 0.86 -30.40 28.41
N ASP A 670 0.74 -30.82 29.65
CA ASP A 670 0.67 -29.94 30.81
C ASP A 670 1.91 -29.06 30.95
N SER A 671 3.09 -29.64 30.74
CA SER A 671 4.34 -28.86 30.76
C SER A 671 4.44 -27.80 29.68
N LEU A 672 3.87 -28.05 28.49
CA LEU A 672 3.84 -27.08 27.40
C LEU A 672 2.73 -26.03 27.61
N LEU A 673 1.58 -26.40 28.17
CA LEU A 673 0.53 -25.44 28.55
C LEU A 673 1.07 -24.43 29.58
N GLU A 674 1.81 -24.92 30.59
CA GLU A 674 2.49 -24.07 31.57
C GLU A 674 3.57 -23.20 30.92
N LYS A 675 4.41 -23.76 30.03
CA LYS A 675 5.47 -23.03 29.30
C LYS A 675 4.93 -21.82 28.58
N TYR A 676 3.76 -21.94 27.96
CA TYR A 676 3.14 -20.86 27.17
C TYR A 676 2.08 -20.08 27.93
N ASN A 677 1.86 -20.35 29.21
CA ASN A 677 0.80 -19.75 30.03
C ASN A 677 -0.59 -19.85 29.34
N VAL A 678 -0.89 -21.01 28.78
CA VAL A 678 -2.17 -21.26 28.12
C VAL A 678 -3.29 -21.20 29.13
N THR A 679 -4.33 -20.41 28.85
CA THR A 679 -5.52 -20.27 29.72
C THR A 679 -6.68 -21.13 29.22
N TYR A 680 -6.79 -21.26 27.90
CA TYR A 680 -7.91 -21.97 27.27
C TYR A 680 -7.42 -22.87 26.13
N ILE A 681 -8.01 -24.07 26.02
CA ILE A 681 -7.81 -25.01 24.91
C ILE A 681 -9.08 -25.07 24.08
N VAL A 682 -8.95 -24.88 22.75
CA VAL A 682 -10.06 -25.00 21.80
C VAL A 682 -9.96 -26.33 21.07
N ILE A 683 -11.09 -27.03 20.94
CA ILE A 683 -11.20 -28.23 20.11
C ILE A 683 -12.45 -28.07 19.23
N GLY A 684 -12.23 -27.90 17.96
CA GLY A 684 -13.27 -27.72 16.95
C GLY A 684 -12.91 -28.36 15.62
N PRO A 685 -13.63 -28.05 14.55
CA PRO A 685 -13.36 -28.61 13.22
C PRO A 685 -11.93 -28.36 12.72
N TRP A 686 -11.32 -27.21 13.03
CA TRP A 686 -9.97 -26.87 12.61
C TRP A 686 -8.92 -27.71 13.35
N GLU A 687 -9.07 -27.89 14.66
CA GLU A 687 -8.16 -28.66 15.49
C GLU A 687 -8.24 -30.14 15.11
N ASN A 688 -9.44 -30.69 14.99
CA ASN A 688 -9.67 -32.08 14.58
C ASN A 688 -9.19 -32.38 13.14
N GLY A 689 -9.24 -31.37 12.26
CA GLY A 689 -8.72 -31.50 10.89
C GLY A 689 -7.21 -31.36 10.76
N SER A 690 -6.56 -30.69 11.72
CA SER A 690 -5.13 -30.38 11.66
C SER A 690 -4.26 -31.33 12.51
N TYR A 691 -4.81 -31.91 13.57
CA TYR A 691 -4.07 -32.72 14.55
C TYR A 691 -4.75 -34.07 14.80
N SER A 692 -3.91 -35.09 15.08
CA SER A 692 -4.39 -36.40 15.52
C SER A 692 -4.64 -36.39 17.02
N ILE A 693 -5.83 -35.92 17.43
CA ILE A 693 -6.22 -35.84 18.84
C ILE A 693 -6.66 -37.27 19.31
N PRO A 694 -5.88 -37.94 20.20
CA PRO A 694 -6.11 -39.36 20.51
C PRO A 694 -7.43 -39.61 21.23
N ASP A 695 -7.76 -38.76 22.20
CA ASP A 695 -8.99 -38.83 22.98
C ASP A 695 -9.46 -37.45 23.44
N ILE A 696 -10.59 -37.03 22.94
CA ILE A 696 -11.20 -35.76 23.34
C ILE A 696 -11.72 -35.82 24.78
N ASN A 697 -12.17 -37.01 25.27
CA ASN A 697 -12.66 -37.16 26.62
C ASN A 697 -11.55 -36.92 27.66
N ALA A 698 -10.33 -37.23 27.34
CA ALA A 698 -9.18 -36.98 28.22
C ALA A 698 -9.00 -35.45 28.53
N PHE A 699 -9.45 -34.57 27.66
CA PHE A 699 -9.48 -33.14 27.97
C PHE A 699 -10.57 -32.81 28.99
N ALA A 700 -11.76 -33.42 28.88
CA ALA A 700 -12.84 -33.19 29.80
C ALA A 700 -12.63 -33.83 31.22
N GLU A 701 -11.70 -34.81 31.29
CA GLU A 701 -11.31 -35.39 32.58
C GLU A 701 -10.30 -34.50 33.32
N ASN A 702 -9.47 -33.73 32.61
CA ASN A 702 -8.41 -32.95 33.19
C ASN A 702 -8.70 -31.44 33.26
N TYR A 703 -9.62 -30.93 32.45
CA TYR A 703 -9.90 -29.48 32.33
C TYR A 703 -11.41 -29.22 32.34
N ASP A 704 -11.80 -28.08 32.86
CA ASP A 704 -13.22 -27.68 32.93
C ASP A 704 -13.72 -27.23 31.54
N CYS A 705 -14.76 -27.90 31.03
CA CYS A 705 -15.39 -27.51 29.76
C CYS A 705 -16.35 -26.30 29.97
N VAL A 706 -15.84 -25.11 29.63
CA VAL A 706 -16.53 -23.82 29.80
C VAL A 706 -17.41 -23.41 28.62
N TYR A 707 -17.20 -24.03 27.44
CA TYR A 707 -18.03 -23.82 26.26
C TYR A 707 -18.19 -25.13 25.48
N ASN A 708 -19.42 -25.45 25.14
CA ASN A 708 -19.77 -26.63 24.33
C ASN A 708 -20.96 -26.29 23.44
N LYS A 709 -20.72 -25.78 22.23
CA LYS A 709 -21.78 -25.48 21.26
C LYS A 709 -21.27 -25.63 19.84
N ASN A 710 -22.16 -26.09 18.96
CA ASN A 710 -21.94 -26.15 17.51
C ASN A 710 -20.68 -26.94 17.11
N GLY A 711 -20.35 -28.02 17.84
CA GLY A 711 -19.18 -28.84 17.58
C GLY A 711 -17.84 -28.22 17.97
N ILE A 712 -17.87 -27.15 18.77
CA ILE A 712 -16.67 -26.51 19.34
C ILE A 712 -16.71 -26.62 20.85
N LEU A 713 -15.60 -27.10 21.43
CA LEU A 713 -15.36 -27.19 22.85
C LEU A 713 -14.29 -26.18 23.24
N VAL A 714 -14.44 -25.56 24.42
CA VAL A 714 -13.37 -24.77 25.06
C VAL A 714 -13.20 -25.25 26.48
N PHE A 715 -11.97 -25.58 26.81
CA PHE A 715 -11.57 -26.02 28.14
C PHE A 715 -10.74 -24.92 28.81
N GLU A 716 -10.98 -24.67 30.07
CA GLU A 716 -10.15 -23.81 30.93
C GLU A 716 -9.06 -24.66 31.60
N VAL A 717 -7.80 -24.15 31.57
CA VAL A 717 -6.59 -24.84 32.06
C VAL A 717 -6.29 -24.45 33.49
#